data_27be50409ebbe9242570dba1e4bd5179
#
_entry.id   27be50409ebbe9242570dba1e4bd5179
#
_cell.length_a   1.000
_cell.length_b   1.000
_cell.length_c   1.000
_cell.angle_alpha   90.00
_cell.angle_beta   90.00
_cell.angle_gamma   90.00
#
_symmetry.space_group_name_H-M   'P 1'
#
loop_
_entity.id
_entity.type
_entity.pdbx_description
1 polymer ?
#
loop_
_entity_poly.entity_id
_entity_poly.type
_entity_poly.pdbx_seq_one_letter_code
_entity_poly.pdbx_strand_id
1 'polypeptide(L)'
;STLDRSSAASDVYKRQFVYCSTIEPTASFWDCPEFITTAYKQEIGHPPGAPFFMLMGNFFTHFASDTTQVAKMVNTMSALLSAVCIMFLFWTITHLARKLIIGDWKEMTTSKLIAIEASGMVGALIYTFSDTFWFSAVEGEVYAFSSAFTAVVFWLILKWEDHADEPHSDRWLVLIAYMTGLSIGVHLLNLLCIPAIVLVYYYKKVPHANLKGSLLALFLSFLVVVAVLYGVVPGIITVGGWFELFFVNTLGCPFNTGEIVYIICLVASVIWGIYETCNASEKNEKKQNIAFVLGFGMLGIPFFGYGWSAVITGIIILAILWFVLNYKRKKKVVTGVDQATGIEKKKMQLLPLISARIKNTALLCMLMLMIGYSSYALIVIRSSANPPMDQNSPEDIFTLGSYLSRDQYGDTPLLYGQAYTSQVALEADGNMCKPVTKEGAPVYQRKEKASADEKDSYFVVSHKNKYVYAQNMLFPRMHSSAHAQAYEDWMGGVEGNEVPYDRCGENMMVKVPTQMENIRFFLSYQCNFMYWRYFMWNFAGRQNDIQGNGEPEHGNWITGFSFIDDALYGDQSKMPDDLKANKGHNVFYCMPLILGLIGLFWQAWYTRKRKVIKNGVETEEVLPVGIQQFWVVFFLFFMTGLAIVLYLNQTPMQPRERDYAYAGSFYAYAIWCGLGVLAIIDLLKQKMKLSGTAVTAIVAVVTLLVPIQMASQTWDDPVSYTHLTL
;
A
#
# COMPACT_ATOMS: atom_id res chain seq x y z
N SER A 1 -24.78 -16.76 -0.49
CA SER A 1 -26.09 -17.22 -0.05
C SER A 1 -26.50 -16.58 1.28
N THR A 2 -27.73 -16.82 1.76
CA THR A 2 -28.27 -16.21 2.99
C THR A 2 -27.50 -16.66 4.25
N LEU A 3 -26.95 -17.85 4.29
CA LEU A 3 -26.11 -18.37 5.39
C LEU A 3 -24.77 -17.64 5.50
N ASP A 4 -24.14 -17.34 4.39
CA ASP A 4 -22.88 -16.58 4.28
C ASP A 4 -23.04 -15.12 4.81
N ARG A 5 -24.23 -14.54 4.62
CA ARG A 5 -24.55 -13.20 5.15
C ARG A 5 -24.89 -13.19 6.64
N SER A 6 -25.51 -14.25 7.17
CA SER A 6 -25.90 -14.31 8.57
C SER A 6 -24.74 -14.66 9.50
N SER A 7 -23.81 -15.53 9.07
CA SER A 7 -22.59 -15.84 9.83
C SER A 7 -21.66 -14.63 9.86
N ALA A 8 -21.47 -13.96 8.72
CA ALA A 8 -20.67 -12.73 8.65
C ALA A 8 -21.24 -11.60 9.51
N ALA A 9 -22.57 -11.40 9.53
CA ALA A 9 -23.20 -10.39 10.37
C ALA A 9 -23.00 -10.68 11.88
N SER A 10 -23.20 -11.93 12.29
CA SER A 10 -22.95 -12.35 13.69
C SER A 10 -21.50 -12.16 14.11
N ASP A 11 -20.56 -12.43 13.21
CA ASP A 11 -19.13 -12.25 13.46
C ASP A 11 -18.74 -10.77 13.55
N VAL A 12 -19.32 -9.90 12.71
CA VAL A 12 -19.10 -8.45 12.76
C VAL A 12 -19.56 -7.88 14.10
N TYR A 13 -20.74 -8.25 14.62
CA TYR A 13 -21.23 -7.77 15.91
C TYR A 13 -20.32 -8.18 17.07
N LYS A 14 -19.81 -9.41 17.07
CA LYS A 14 -18.90 -9.89 18.12
C LYS A 14 -17.55 -9.17 18.10
N ARG A 15 -17.04 -8.85 16.92
CA ARG A 15 -15.72 -8.21 16.72
C ARG A 15 -15.77 -6.71 16.93
N GLN A 16 -16.85 -6.03 16.59
CA GLN A 16 -17.10 -4.66 17.02
C GLN A 16 -17.06 -4.55 18.54
N PHE A 17 -17.56 -5.57 19.25
CA PHE A 17 -17.48 -5.62 20.70
C PHE A 17 -16.04 -5.63 21.22
N VAL A 18 -15.11 -6.42 20.62
CA VAL A 18 -13.70 -6.49 21.05
C VAL A 18 -13.04 -5.12 21.01
N TYR A 19 -12.95 -4.52 19.83
CA TYR A 19 -12.28 -3.22 19.69
C TYR A 19 -13.02 -2.08 20.39
N CYS A 20 -14.36 -2.08 20.35
CA CYS A 20 -15.14 -1.04 21.04
C CYS A 20 -15.07 -1.16 22.57
N SER A 21 -14.80 -2.33 23.13
CA SER A 21 -14.63 -2.51 24.59
C SER A 21 -13.23 -2.14 25.08
N THR A 22 -12.25 -2.05 24.20
CA THR A 22 -10.85 -1.75 24.49
C THR A 22 -10.37 -0.44 23.88
N ILE A 23 -11.31 0.43 23.43
CA ILE A 23 -10.97 1.74 22.88
C ILE A 23 -10.18 2.57 23.88
N GLU A 24 -9.07 3.18 23.43
CA GLU A 24 -8.37 4.18 24.19
C GLU A 24 -9.31 5.36 24.51
N PRO A 25 -9.55 5.69 25.79
CA PRO A 25 -10.49 6.73 26.15
C PRO A 25 -9.99 8.15 25.84
N THR A 26 -8.68 8.31 25.67
CA THR A 26 -7.99 9.59 25.47
C THR A 26 -7.15 9.54 24.20
N ALA A 27 -6.27 10.52 24.01
CA ALA A 27 -5.26 10.47 22.95
C ALA A 27 -4.07 9.63 23.40
N SER A 28 -3.66 8.67 22.59
CA SER A 28 -2.39 7.97 22.75
C SER A 28 -1.20 8.86 22.34
N PHE A 29 0.02 8.34 22.37
CA PHE A 29 1.23 9.09 22.04
C PHE A 29 1.43 9.27 20.52
N TRP A 30 2.48 9.96 20.15
CA TRP A 30 2.99 10.19 18.79
C TRP A 30 2.03 11.05 17.96
N ASP A 31 1.63 10.57 16.79
CA ASP A 31 0.83 11.31 15.82
C ASP A 31 -0.67 11.31 16.16
N CYS A 32 -1.12 10.44 17.09
CA CYS A 32 -2.54 10.30 17.44
C CYS A 32 -3.17 11.60 17.95
N PRO A 33 -2.57 12.37 18.89
CA PRO A 33 -3.12 13.66 19.33
C PRO A 33 -3.23 14.67 18.19
N GLU A 34 -2.28 14.69 17.26
CA GLU A 34 -2.31 15.54 16.08
C GLU A 34 -3.48 15.17 15.17
N PHE A 35 -3.66 13.89 14.85
CA PHE A 35 -4.78 13.42 14.02
C PHE A 35 -6.13 13.70 14.66
N ILE A 36 -6.28 13.54 15.97
CA ILE A 36 -7.50 13.87 16.72
C ILE A 36 -7.79 15.37 16.64
N THR A 37 -6.78 16.21 16.87
CA THR A 37 -6.90 17.66 16.85
C THR A 37 -7.24 18.18 15.45
N THR A 38 -6.51 17.74 14.45
CA THR A 38 -6.74 18.14 13.05
C THR A 38 -8.10 17.66 12.53
N ALA A 39 -8.56 16.48 12.93
CA ALA A 39 -9.89 16.00 12.62
C ALA A 39 -10.97 16.88 13.27
N TYR A 40 -10.85 17.16 14.57
CA TYR A 40 -11.83 17.95 15.31
C TYR A 40 -11.94 19.40 14.82
N LYS A 41 -10.79 20.07 14.62
CA LYS A 41 -10.72 21.47 14.21
C LYS A 41 -10.67 21.68 12.71
N GLN A 42 -10.48 20.61 11.92
CA GLN A 42 -10.16 20.66 10.49
C GLN A 42 -8.94 21.55 10.23
N GLU A 43 -7.86 21.31 10.94
CA GLU A 43 -6.56 21.96 10.84
C GLU A 43 -5.60 21.14 10.00
N ILE A 44 -4.44 21.68 9.65
CA ILE A 44 -3.47 21.04 8.76
C ILE A 44 -2.35 20.41 9.58
N GLY A 45 -2.30 19.08 9.58
CA GLY A 45 -1.25 18.29 10.21
C GLY A 45 0.00 18.12 9.34
N HIS A 46 0.90 17.24 9.78
CA HIS A 46 2.17 16.98 9.10
C HIS A 46 2.01 16.41 7.67
N PRO A 47 2.96 16.71 6.76
CA PRO A 47 2.97 16.16 5.40
C PRO A 47 3.02 14.62 5.34
N PRO A 48 2.31 13.98 4.39
CA PRO A 48 1.57 14.58 3.27
C PRO A 48 0.11 14.88 3.60
N GLY A 49 -0.30 14.87 4.88
CA GLY A 49 -1.66 15.06 5.35
C GLY A 49 -2.56 13.85 5.09
N ALA A 50 -3.74 13.87 5.73
CA ALA A 50 -4.75 12.83 5.60
C ALA A 50 -6.16 13.45 5.52
N PRO A 51 -6.49 14.19 4.43
CA PRO A 51 -7.70 14.99 4.37
C PRO A 51 -8.98 14.17 4.47
N PHE A 52 -9.01 12.96 3.93
CA PHE A 52 -10.19 12.11 4.03
C PHE A 52 -10.33 11.51 5.44
N PHE A 53 -9.23 11.20 6.12
CA PHE A 53 -9.25 10.84 7.54
C PHE A 53 -9.78 12.00 8.38
N MET A 54 -9.33 13.23 8.15
CA MET A 54 -9.80 14.43 8.83
C MET A 54 -11.30 14.62 8.68
N LEU A 55 -11.84 14.49 7.46
CA LEU A 55 -13.28 14.59 7.20
C LEU A 55 -14.09 13.55 7.96
N MET A 56 -13.66 12.30 7.89
CA MET A 56 -14.35 11.21 8.59
C MET A 56 -14.21 11.32 10.11
N GLY A 57 -13.03 11.66 10.60
CA GLY A 57 -12.80 11.93 12.02
C GLY A 57 -13.66 13.09 12.53
N ASN A 58 -13.73 14.19 11.77
CA ASN A 58 -14.62 15.31 12.09
C ASN A 58 -16.07 14.87 12.19
N PHE A 59 -16.57 14.07 11.25
CA PHE A 59 -17.92 13.51 11.32
C PHE A 59 -18.16 12.75 12.64
N PHE A 60 -17.19 11.93 13.06
CA PHE A 60 -17.31 11.18 14.32
C PHE A 60 -17.26 12.09 15.55
N THR A 61 -16.52 13.20 15.53
CA THR A 61 -16.48 14.14 16.67
C THR A 61 -17.83 14.79 16.98
N HIS A 62 -18.76 14.85 16.01
CA HIS A 62 -20.11 15.35 16.25
C HIS A 62 -20.96 14.44 17.18
N PHE A 63 -20.54 13.21 17.41
CA PHE A 63 -21.18 12.31 18.37
C PHE A 63 -20.62 12.45 19.80
N ALA A 64 -19.60 13.29 20.01
CA ALA A 64 -19.08 13.61 21.32
C ALA A 64 -20.06 14.49 22.10
N SER A 65 -20.34 14.14 23.36
CA SER A 65 -21.20 14.93 24.22
C SER A 65 -20.56 16.25 24.66
N ASP A 66 -19.23 16.22 24.78
CA ASP A 66 -18.39 17.35 25.15
C ASP A 66 -16.94 17.14 24.61
N THR A 67 -16.08 18.13 24.80
CA THR A 67 -14.71 18.12 24.28
C THR A 67 -13.84 16.99 24.84
N THR A 68 -14.14 16.46 26.02
CA THR A 68 -13.39 15.36 26.64
C THR A 68 -13.63 14.02 25.95
N GLN A 69 -14.74 13.89 25.22
CA GLN A 69 -15.10 12.68 24.47
C GLN A 69 -14.63 12.68 23.01
N VAL A 70 -14.06 13.79 22.53
CA VAL A 70 -13.62 13.92 21.13
C VAL A 70 -12.62 12.85 20.74
N ALA A 71 -11.57 12.64 21.55
CA ALA A 71 -10.56 11.61 21.31
C ALA A 71 -11.21 10.22 21.20
N LYS A 72 -12.07 9.87 22.14
CA LYS A 72 -12.78 8.59 22.14
C LYS A 72 -13.63 8.39 20.89
N MET A 73 -14.23 9.44 20.34
CA MET A 73 -15.04 9.32 19.10
C MET A 73 -14.18 9.07 17.88
N VAL A 74 -13.00 9.71 17.76
CA VAL A 74 -12.05 9.43 16.67
C VAL A 74 -11.48 8.01 16.81
N ASN A 75 -11.13 7.59 18.02
CA ASN A 75 -10.69 6.21 18.29
C ASN A 75 -11.79 5.20 17.95
N THR A 76 -13.07 5.53 18.21
CA THR A 76 -14.22 4.70 17.82
C THR A 76 -14.30 4.53 16.30
N MET A 77 -14.01 5.57 15.52
CA MET A 77 -13.91 5.46 14.05
C MET A 77 -12.89 4.40 13.66
N SER A 78 -11.70 4.42 14.25
CA SER A 78 -10.64 3.43 13.97
C SER A 78 -11.07 2.02 14.32
N ALA A 79 -11.73 1.83 15.48
CA ALA A 79 -12.27 0.54 15.92
C ALA A 79 -13.31 -0.02 14.94
N LEU A 80 -14.24 0.81 14.47
CA LEU A 80 -15.26 0.39 13.51
C LEU A 80 -14.66 0.05 12.14
N LEU A 81 -13.70 0.84 11.66
CA LEU A 81 -13.00 0.58 10.40
C LEU A 81 -12.15 -0.69 10.46
N SER A 82 -11.53 -0.96 11.62
CA SER A 82 -10.82 -2.21 11.85
C SER A 82 -11.76 -3.42 11.83
N ALA A 83 -12.96 -3.31 12.41
CA ALA A 83 -13.97 -4.34 12.31
C ALA A 83 -14.41 -4.59 10.85
N VAL A 84 -14.53 -3.52 10.04
CA VAL A 84 -14.76 -3.62 8.59
C VAL A 84 -13.60 -4.35 7.90
N CYS A 85 -12.35 -4.03 8.22
CA CYS A 85 -11.17 -4.72 7.69
C CYS A 85 -11.25 -6.23 7.95
N ILE A 86 -11.54 -6.64 9.17
CA ILE A 86 -11.67 -8.05 9.57
C ILE A 86 -12.84 -8.74 8.84
N MET A 87 -13.96 -8.07 8.65
CA MET A 87 -15.09 -8.61 7.89
C MET A 87 -14.68 -8.91 6.45
N PHE A 88 -13.98 -7.99 5.79
CA PHE A 88 -13.52 -8.20 4.42
C PHE A 88 -12.40 -9.25 4.35
N LEU A 89 -11.57 -9.39 5.39
CA LEU A 89 -10.59 -10.48 5.49
C LEU A 89 -11.30 -11.84 5.55
N PHE A 90 -12.30 -11.98 6.40
CA PHE A 90 -13.13 -13.19 6.48
C PHE A 90 -13.72 -13.56 5.10
N TRP A 91 -14.34 -12.60 4.41
CA TRP A 91 -14.89 -12.83 3.08
C TRP A 91 -13.83 -13.16 2.04
N THR A 92 -12.64 -12.56 2.14
CA THR A 92 -11.50 -12.87 1.28
C THR A 92 -11.05 -14.30 1.47
N ILE A 93 -10.85 -14.74 2.72
CA ILE A 93 -10.40 -16.11 3.02
C ILE A 93 -11.45 -17.13 2.56
N THR A 94 -12.73 -16.91 2.90
CA THR A 94 -13.80 -17.83 2.48
C THR A 94 -13.95 -17.89 0.96
N HIS A 95 -13.77 -16.77 0.26
CA HIS A 95 -13.76 -16.73 -1.20
C HIS A 95 -12.61 -17.56 -1.80
N LEU A 96 -11.38 -17.35 -1.32
CA LEU A 96 -10.20 -18.07 -1.79
C LEU A 96 -10.31 -19.58 -1.45
N ALA A 97 -10.73 -19.91 -0.23
CA ALA A 97 -10.97 -21.27 0.23
C ALA A 97 -12.00 -22.00 -0.64
N ARG A 98 -13.15 -21.36 -0.89
CA ARG A 98 -14.19 -21.87 -1.78
C ARG A 98 -13.63 -22.16 -3.17
N LYS A 99 -12.95 -21.21 -3.74
CA LYS A 99 -12.41 -21.32 -5.10
C LYS A 99 -11.36 -22.43 -5.23
N LEU A 100 -10.61 -22.75 -4.15
CA LEU A 100 -9.68 -23.87 -4.14
C LEU A 100 -10.42 -25.21 -4.15
N ILE A 101 -11.36 -25.45 -3.23
CA ILE A 101 -11.93 -26.79 -2.98
C ILE A 101 -13.24 -27.06 -3.69
N ILE A 102 -13.89 -26.04 -4.30
CA ILE A 102 -15.16 -26.16 -5.01
C ILE A 102 -15.01 -25.67 -6.46
N GLY A 103 -15.39 -26.54 -7.40
CA GLY A 103 -15.44 -26.18 -8.83
C GLY A 103 -16.80 -25.64 -9.24
N ASP A 104 -17.86 -26.34 -8.88
CA ASP A 104 -19.27 -25.99 -9.11
C ASP A 104 -19.98 -25.95 -7.76
N TRP A 105 -20.94 -25.05 -7.59
CA TRP A 105 -21.78 -24.96 -6.39
C TRP A 105 -22.50 -26.27 -6.05
N LYS A 106 -22.75 -27.12 -7.04
CA LYS A 106 -23.31 -28.48 -6.86
C LYS A 106 -22.41 -29.41 -6.05
N GLU A 107 -21.10 -29.12 -5.96
CA GLU A 107 -20.12 -29.87 -5.18
C GLU A 107 -20.12 -29.50 -3.70
N MET A 108 -20.92 -28.50 -3.28
CA MET A 108 -20.98 -28.03 -1.90
C MET A 108 -21.58 -29.10 -1.01
N THR A 109 -20.86 -29.51 0.01
CA THR A 109 -21.30 -30.43 1.06
C THR A 109 -21.18 -29.73 2.43
N THR A 110 -21.91 -30.25 3.44
CA THR A 110 -21.82 -29.71 4.81
C THR A 110 -20.38 -29.69 5.32
N SER A 111 -19.61 -30.74 5.05
CA SER A 111 -18.17 -30.77 5.43
C SER A 111 -17.36 -29.69 4.75
N LYS A 112 -17.55 -29.46 3.45
CA LYS A 112 -16.85 -28.38 2.72
C LYS A 112 -17.29 -26.99 3.23
N LEU A 113 -18.57 -26.81 3.55
CA LEU A 113 -19.07 -25.55 4.10
C LEU A 113 -18.41 -25.25 5.44
N ILE A 114 -18.42 -26.22 6.39
CA ILE A 114 -17.76 -26.05 7.69
C ILE A 114 -16.27 -25.74 7.51
N ALA A 115 -15.58 -26.40 6.58
CA ALA A 115 -14.17 -26.17 6.31
C ALA A 115 -13.90 -24.72 5.81
N ILE A 116 -14.74 -24.21 4.91
CA ILE A 116 -14.61 -22.85 4.37
C ILE A 116 -14.86 -21.79 5.47
N GLU A 117 -15.96 -21.97 6.23
CA GLU A 117 -16.32 -21.03 7.30
C GLU A 117 -15.27 -21.03 8.42
N ALA A 118 -14.79 -22.21 8.85
CA ALA A 118 -13.74 -22.35 9.84
C ALA A 118 -12.42 -21.69 9.36
N SER A 119 -12.06 -21.88 8.09
CA SER A 119 -10.91 -21.23 7.46
C SER A 119 -10.98 -19.71 7.56
N GLY A 120 -12.14 -19.15 7.18
CA GLY A 120 -12.41 -17.72 7.30
C GLY A 120 -12.33 -17.22 8.73
N MET A 121 -12.99 -17.95 9.65
CA MET A 121 -13.04 -17.59 11.07
C MET A 121 -11.67 -17.60 11.73
N VAL A 122 -10.90 -18.69 11.56
CA VAL A 122 -9.57 -18.83 12.17
C VAL A 122 -8.61 -17.75 11.67
N GLY A 123 -8.51 -17.56 10.35
CA GLY A 123 -7.60 -16.55 9.80
C GLY A 123 -7.99 -15.12 10.20
N ALA A 124 -9.27 -14.79 10.16
CA ALA A 124 -9.75 -13.48 10.55
C ALA A 124 -9.58 -13.21 12.07
N LEU A 125 -9.78 -14.20 12.94
CA LEU A 125 -9.55 -14.07 14.38
C LEU A 125 -8.06 -13.97 14.73
N ILE A 126 -7.18 -14.71 14.04
CA ILE A 126 -5.72 -14.56 14.21
C ILE A 126 -5.31 -13.11 13.94
N TYR A 127 -5.80 -12.50 12.87
CA TYR A 127 -5.49 -11.10 12.58
C TYR A 127 -6.15 -10.13 13.56
N THR A 128 -7.36 -10.44 14.06
CA THR A 128 -8.06 -9.65 15.07
C THR A 128 -7.25 -9.52 16.36
N PHE A 129 -6.63 -10.61 16.80
CA PHE A 129 -5.86 -10.67 18.04
C PHE A 129 -4.36 -10.56 17.82
N SER A 130 -3.91 -10.13 16.63
CA SER A 130 -2.51 -9.81 16.39
C SER A 130 -2.16 -8.48 17.06
N ASP A 131 -1.00 -8.41 17.67
CA ASP A 131 -0.52 -7.29 18.47
C ASP A 131 -0.60 -5.96 17.71
N THR A 132 0.08 -5.85 16.57
CA THR A 132 0.13 -4.65 15.73
C THR A 132 -1.24 -4.16 15.28
N PHE A 133 -2.14 -5.07 14.89
CA PHE A 133 -3.44 -4.65 14.35
C PHE A 133 -4.39 -4.20 15.44
N TRP A 134 -4.37 -4.86 16.60
CA TRP A 134 -5.19 -4.44 17.75
C TRP A 134 -4.78 -3.06 18.24
N PHE A 135 -3.47 -2.80 18.37
CA PHE A 135 -2.95 -1.50 18.73
C PHE A 135 -3.51 -0.41 17.79
N SER A 136 -3.35 -0.60 16.47
CA SER A 136 -3.86 0.35 15.47
C SER A 136 -5.39 0.49 15.47
N ALA A 137 -6.12 -0.52 15.95
CA ALA A 137 -7.58 -0.52 15.93
C ALA A 137 -8.21 0.36 17.02
N VAL A 138 -7.51 0.61 18.13
CA VAL A 138 -8.07 1.28 19.30
C VAL A 138 -7.64 2.73 19.47
N GLU A 139 -6.80 3.24 18.55
CA GLU A 139 -6.29 4.60 18.54
C GLU A 139 -6.66 5.39 17.27
N GLY A 140 -6.67 6.72 17.36
CA GLY A 140 -7.08 7.64 16.29
C GLY A 140 -5.96 7.94 15.32
N GLU A 141 -5.44 6.88 14.62
CA GLU A 141 -4.43 7.01 13.57
C GLU A 141 -4.92 6.49 12.21
N VAL A 142 -4.18 6.83 11.14
CA VAL A 142 -4.57 6.53 9.76
C VAL A 142 -4.48 5.04 9.39
N TYR A 143 -3.78 4.21 10.17
CA TYR A 143 -3.44 2.84 9.79
C TYR A 143 -4.63 1.89 9.80
N ALA A 144 -5.54 2.03 10.76
CA ALA A 144 -6.79 1.28 10.80
C ALA A 144 -7.63 1.54 9.52
N PHE A 145 -7.76 2.80 9.15
CA PHE A 145 -8.49 3.22 7.96
C PHE A 145 -7.82 2.75 6.66
N SER A 146 -6.50 2.87 6.57
CA SER A 146 -5.71 2.36 5.45
C SER A 146 -5.85 0.84 5.28
N SER A 147 -5.83 0.09 6.38
CA SER A 147 -6.03 -1.36 6.38
C SER A 147 -7.44 -1.75 5.92
N ALA A 148 -8.46 -0.97 6.29
CA ALA A 148 -9.82 -1.16 5.80
C ALA A 148 -9.91 -0.96 4.28
N PHE A 149 -9.27 0.08 3.72
CA PHE A 149 -9.21 0.27 2.27
C PHE A 149 -8.51 -0.89 1.57
N THR A 150 -7.38 -1.35 2.11
CA THR A 150 -6.65 -2.51 1.58
C THR A 150 -7.53 -3.75 1.49
N ALA A 151 -8.25 -4.06 2.58
CA ALA A 151 -9.14 -5.20 2.64
C ALA A 151 -10.33 -5.09 1.65
N VAL A 152 -10.95 -3.91 1.58
CA VAL A 152 -12.07 -3.64 0.67
C VAL A 152 -11.64 -3.74 -0.78
N VAL A 153 -10.54 -3.08 -1.17
CA VAL A 153 -10.04 -3.05 -2.55
C VAL A 153 -9.62 -4.45 -3.00
N PHE A 154 -8.94 -5.20 -2.15
CA PHE A 154 -8.56 -6.57 -2.46
C PHE A 154 -9.78 -7.49 -2.58
N TRP A 155 -10.80 -7.35 -1.74
CA TRP A 155 -12.04 -8.10 -1.88
C TRP A 155 -12.83 -7.72 -3.15
N LEU A 156 -12.84 -6.43 -3.53
CA LEU A 156 -13.53 -5.97 -4.74
C LEU A 156 -12.97 -6.63 -6.01
N ILE A 157 -11.65 -6.83 -6.12
CA ILE A 157 -11.08 -7.53 -7.28
C ILE A 157 -11.46 -9.00 -7.32
N LEU A 158 -11.59 -9.65 -6.17
CA LEU A 158 -12.10 -11.03 -6.10
C LEU A 158 -13.58 -11.09 -6.48
N LYS A 159 -14.37 -10.07 -6.14
CA LYS A 159 -15.76 -9.94 -6.61
C LYS A 159 -15.82 -9.69 -8.12
N TRP A 160 -14.98 -8.83 -8.65
CA TRP A 160 -14.85 -8.67 -10.09
C TRP A 160 -14.52 -10.00 -10.79
N GLU A 161 -13.63 -10.80 -10.22
CA GLU A 161 -13.22 -12.09 -10.77
C GLU A 161 -14.41 -13.06 -10.91
N ASP A 162 -15.33 -13.12 -9.94
CA ASP A 162 -16.55 -13.91 -10.02
C ASP A 162 -17.50 -13.43 -11.13
N HIS A 163 -17.58 -12.12 -11.37
CA HIS A 163 -18.51 -11.48 -12.29
C HIS A 163 -17.86 -10.99 -13.61
N ALA A 164 -16.57 -11.30 -13.85
CA ALA A 164 -15.79 -10.75 -14.96
C ALA A 164 -16.34 -11.04 -16.36
N ASP A 165 -17.16 -12.09 -16.49
CA ASP A 165 -17.77 -12.54 -17.75
C ASP A 165 -19.20 -12.00 -17.92
N GLU A 166 -19.75 -11.27 -16.93
CA GLU A 166 -21.06 -10.65 -16.98
C GLU A 166 -21.00 -9.29 -17.71
N PRO A 167 -22.13 -8.84 -18.28
CA PRO A 167 -22.26 -7.47 -18.79
C PRO A 167 -21.95 -6.45 -17.70
N HIS A 168 -21.27 -5.36 -18.07
CA HIS A 168 -20.92 -4.24 -17.17
C HIS A 168 -20.04 -4.63 -15.96
N SER A 169 -19.27 -5.72 -16.06
CA SER A 169 -18.34 -6.15 -15.01
C SER A 169 -17.26 -5.10 -14.70
N ASP A 170 -16.96 -4.20 -15.65
CA ASP A 170 -15.97 -3.12 -15.49
C ASP A 170 -16.32 -2.13 -14.36
N ARG A 171 -17.59 -2.08 -13.92
CA ARG A 171 -18.03 -1.29 -12.76
C ARG A 171 -17.25 -1.56 -11.48
N TRP A 172 -16.78 -2.80 -11.29
CA TRP A 172 -15.97 -3.17 -10.14
C TRP A 172 -14.57 -2.54 -10.21
N LEU A 173 -13.97 -2.48 -11.42
CA LEU A 173 -12.67 -1.84 -11.63
C LEU A 173 -12.77 -0.32 -11.40
N VAL A 174 -13.86 0.29 -11.85
CA VAL A 174 -14.15 1.71 -11.62
C VAL A 174 -14.33 2.01 -10.12
N LEU A 175 -15.02 1.12 -9.39
CA LEU A 175 -15.15 1.25 -7.94
C LEU A 175 -13.80 1.07 -7.21
N ILE A 176 -12.95 0.13 -7.66
CA ILE A 176 -11.58 -0.03 -7.13
C ILE A 176 -10.79 1.28 -7.32
N ALA A 177 -10.86 1.90 -8.49
CA ALA A 177 -10.18 3.17 -8.75
C ALA A 177 -10.68 4.30 -7.83
N TYR A 178 -12.00 4.38 -7.58
CA TYR A 178 -12.58 5.34 -6.64
C TYR A 178 -12.09 5.13 -5.20
N MET A 179 -12.16 3.88 -4.71
CA MET A 179 -11.67 3.52 -3.37
C MET A 179 -10.17 3.78 -3.23
N THR A 180 -9.39 3.53 -4.29
CA THR A 180 -7.95 3.86 -4.34
C THR A 180 -7.73 5.37 -4.25
N GLY A 181 -8.51 6.18 -4.96
CA GLY A 181 -8.46 7.64 -4.87
C GLY A 181 -8.78 8.17 -3.47
N LEU A 182 -9.82 7.64 -2.83
CA LEU A 182 -10.16 7.97 -1.44
C LEU A 182 -9.04 7.57 -0.47
N SER A 183 -8.44 6.39 -0.68
CA SER A 183 -7.37 5.89 0.20
C SER A 183 -6.11 6.75 0.15
N ILE A 184 -5.81 7.40 -0.97
CA ILE A 184 -4.71 8.38 -1.08
C ILE A 184 -4.93 9.54 -0.09
N GLY A 185 -6.17 9.95 0.13
CA GLY A 185 -6.54 10.96 1.14
C GLY A 185 -6.49 10.47 2.60
N VAL A 186 -6.08 9.21 2.82
CA VAL A 186 -5.80 8.63 4.14
C VAL A 186 -4.33 8.23 4.24
N HIS A 187 -3.89 7.29 3.39
CA HIS A 187 -2.51 6.81 3.35
C HIS A 187 -2.21 6.08 2.04
N LEU A 188 -0.98 6.21 1.53
CA LEU A 188 -0.55 5.65 0.24
C LEU A 188 -0.35 4.11 0.24
N LEU A 189 -0.34 3.45 1.39
CA LEU A 189 -0.07 2.00 1.52
C LEU A 189 -1.02 1.12 0.68
N ASN A 190 -2.26 1.54 0.47
CA ASN A 190 -3.22 0.79 -0.35
C ASN A 190 -2.77 0.61 -1.81
N LEU A 191 -1.95 1.51 -2.35
CA LEU A 191 -1.42 1.39 -3.72
C LEU A 191 -0.55 0.14 -3.91
N LEU A 192 0.01 -0.39 -2.85
CA LEU A 192 0.82 -1.61 -2.86
C LEU A 192 0.00 -2.88 -3.11
N CYS A 193 -1.33 -2.81 -3.09
CA CYS A 193 -2.21 -3.91 -3.51
C CYS A 193 -2.30 -4.07 -5.03
N ILE A 194 -1.92 -3.05 -5.81
CA ILE A 194 -2.08 -3.05 -7.28
C ILE A 194 -1.44 -4.27 -7.96
N PRO A 195 -0.23 -4.73 -7.61
CA PRO A 195 0.35 -5.94 -8.21
C PRO A 195 -0.50 -7.19 -8.01
N ALA A 196 -1.03 -7.39 -6.81
CA ALA A 196 -1.94 -8.51 -6.53
C ALA A 196 -3.25 -8.40 -7.35
N ILE A 197 -3.83 -7.19 -7.45
CA ILE A 197 -5.03 -6.90 -8.24
C ILE A 197 -4.81 -7.22 -9.73
N VAL A 198 -3.69 -6.79 -10.28
CA VAL A 198 -3.34 -7.03 -11.69
C VAL A 198 -3.12 -8.51 -11.97
N LEU A 199 -2.55 -9.28 -11.02
CA LEU A 199 -2.42 -10.73 -11.16
C LEU A 199 -3.79 -11.43 -11.17
N VAL A 200 -4.74 -11.03 -10.31
CA VAL A 200 -6.12 -11.56 -10.36
C VAL A 200 -6.75 -11.29 -11.72
N TYR A 201 -6.60 -10.05 -12.22
CA TYR A 201 -7.10 -9.68 -13.54
C TYR A 201 -6.46 -10.53 -14.66
N TYR A 202 -5.14 -10.70 -14.62
CA TYR A 202 -4.40 -11.48 -15.61
C TYR A 202 -4.83 -12.96 -15.63
N TYR A 203 -4.86 -13.61 -14.46
CA TYR A 203 -5.25 -15.02 -14.35
C TYR A 203 -6.70 -15.28 -14.76
N LYS A 204 -7.59 -14.31 -14.54
CA LYS A 204 -8.98 -14.43 -14.99
C LYS A 204 -9.13 -14.26 -16.51
N LYS A 205 -8.39 -13.31 -17.13
CA LYS A 205 -8.54 -12.95 -18.55
C LYS A 205 -7.70 -13.81 -19.49
N VAL A 206 -6.68 -14.49 -18.99
CA VAL A 206 -5.77 -15.32 -19.80
C VAL A 206 -5.93 -16.79 -19.40
N PRO A 207 -6.66 -17.62 -20.19
CA PRO A 207 -6.99 -19.00 -19.84
C PRO A 207 -5.78 -19.91 -19.61
N HIS A 208 -4.66 -19.67 -20.31
CA HIS A 208 -3.42 -20.43 -20.20
C HIS A 208 -2.28 -19.51 -19.73
N ALA A 209 -2.45 -18.97 -18.52
CA ALA A 209 -1.43 -18.12 -17.89
C ALA A 209 -0.12 -18.91 -17.71
N ASN A 210 0.99 -18.27 -18.03
CA ASN A 210 2.33 -18.83 -17.91
C ASN A 210 3.25 -17.85 -17.15
N LEU A 211 4.43 -18.33 -16.77
CA LEU A 211 5.40 -17.54 -16.00
C LEU A 211 5.78 -16.23 -16.70
N LYS A 212 6.06 -16.27 -18.00
CA LYS A 212 6.46 -15.07 -18.78
C LYS A 212 5.35 -14.01 -18.77
N GLY A 213 4.11 -14.44 -18.97
CA GLY A 213 2.95 -13.54 -18.90
C GLY A 213 2.70 -13.00 -17.49
N SER A 214 2.88 -13.81 -16.45
CA SER A 214 2.78 -13.36 -15.06
C SER A 214 3.85 -12.31 -14.71
N LEU A 215 5.10 -12.51 -15.14
CA LEU A 215 6.18 -11.53 -14.97
C LEU A 215 5.89 -10.22 -15.74
N LEU A 216 5.35 -10.32 -16.95
CA LEU A 216 4.93 -9.13 -17.71
C LEU A 216 3.78 -8.40 -17.00
N ALA A 217 2.78 -9.13 -16.48
CA ALA A 217 1.68 -8.53 -15.72
C ALA A 217 2.18 -7.81 -14.47
N LEU A 218 3.12 -8.40 -13.74
CA LEU A 218 3.78 -7.77 -12.60
C LEU A 218 4.57 -6.53 -13.02
N PHE A 219 5.37 -6.59 -14.07
CA PHE A 219 6.09 -5.42 -14.56
C PHE A 219 5.13 -4.28 -14.92
N LEU A 220 4.04 -4.58 -15.63
CA LEU A 220 3.01 -3.58 -15.94
C LEU A 220 2.33 -3.04 -14.69
N SER A 221 2.12 -3.87 -13.66
CA SER A 221 1.56 -3.40 -12.39
C SER A 221 2.48 -2.41 -11.66
N PHE A 222 3.79 -2.63 -11.68
CA PHE A 222 4.76 -1.67 -11.16
C PHE A 222 4.72 -0.34 -11.92
N LEU A 223 4.56 -0.38 -13.25
CA LEU A 223 4.38 0.84 -14.04
C LEU A 223 3.11 1.60 -13.64
N VAL A 224 2.02 0.88 -13.31
CA VAL A 224 0.79 1.52 -12.81
C VAL A 224 1.03 2.16 -11.44
N VAL A 225 1.70 1.49 -10.52
CA VAL A 225 2.05 2.07 -9.19
C VAL A 225 2.91 3.33 -9.37
N VAL A 226 3.94 3.27 -10.20
CA VAL A 226 4.81 4.42 -10.51
C VAL A 226 4.00 5.55 -11.17
N ALA A 227 3.10 5.24 -12.12
CA ALA A 227 2.26 6.24 -12.75
C ALA A 227 1.31 6.94 -11.77
N VAL A 228 0.80 6.24 -10.76
CA VAL A 228 -0.03 6.88 -9.74
C VAL A 228 0.81 7.70 -8.76
N LEU A 229 1.88 7.13 -8.19
CA LEU A 229 2.70 7.78 -7.15
C LEU A 229 3.51 8.97 -7.69
N TYR A 230 4.13 8.80 -8.85
CA TYR A 230 5.05 9.79 -9.44
C TYR A 230 4.46 10.53 -10.65
N GLY A 231 3.36 10.03 -11.21
CA GLY A 231 2.67 10.62 -12.34
C GLY A 231 1.44 11.41 -11.92
N VAL A 232 0.42 10.77 -11.35
CA VAL A 232 -0.86 11.46 -11.04
C VAL A 232 -0.69 12.48 -9.92
N VAL A 233 -0.14 12.08 -8.78
CA VAL A 233 -0.06 12.96 -7.60
C VAL A 233 0.81 14.19 -7.87
N PRO A 234 2.08 14.08 -8.27
CA PRO A 234 2.90 15.25 -8.59
C PRO A 234 2.57 15.87 -9.95
N GLY A 235 2.04 15.10 -10.89
CA GLY A 235 1.71 15.57 -12.23
C GLY A 235 0.59 16.59 -12.27
N ILE A 236 -0.46 16.41 -11.46
CA ILE A 236 -1.54 17.40 -11.27
C ILE A 236 -0.95 18.71 -10.78
N ILE A 237 -0.03 18.67 -9.81
CA ILE A 237 0.67 19.83 -9.29
C ILE A 237 1.54 20.51 -10.38
N THR A 238 2.28 19.72 -11.14
CA THR A 238 3.18 20.24 -12.19
C THR A 238 2.39 20.96 -13.29
N VAL A 239 1.38 20.31 -13.85
CA VAL A 239 0.58 20.91 -14.96
C VAL A 239 -0.28 22.07 -14.44
N GLY A 240 -0.91 21.89 -13.26
CA GLY A 240 -1.65 22.97 -12.61
C GLY A 240 -0.79 24.18 -12.30
N GLY A 241 0.46 23.98 -11.84
CA GLY A 241 1.43 25.05 -11.62
C GLY A 241 1.81 25.80 -12.90
N TRP A 242 1.91 25.10 -14.06
CA TRP A 242 2.12 25.79 -15.34
C TRP A 242 0.93 26.67 -15.73
N PHE A 243 -0.31 26.20 -15.51
CA PHE A 243 -1.51 27.01 -15.71
C PHE A 243 -1.52 28.21 -14.76
N GLU A 244 -1.21 28.01 -13.49
CA GLU A 244 -1.20 29.07 -12.49
C GLU A 244 -0.19 30.17 -12.85
N LEU A 245 1.05 29.82 -13.19
CA LEU A 245 2.06 30.79 -13.64
C LEU A 245 1.64 31.53 -14.92
N PHE A 246 1.00 30.84 -15.87
CA PHE A 246 0.51 31.50 -17.10
C PHE A 246 -0.60 32.51 -16.80
N PHE A 247 -1.61 32.13 -16.02
CA PHE A 247 -2.72 33.02 -15.73
C PHE A 247 -2.33 34.17 -14.80
N VAL A 248 -1.56 33.92 -13.77
CA VAL A 248 -1.19 34.94 -12.78
C VAL A 248 -0.05 35.81 -13.30
N ASN A 249 1.10 35.23 -13.66
CA ASN A 249 2.29 36.01 -14.01
C ASN A 249 2.23 36.60 -15.41
N THR A 250 1.58 35.92 -16.39
CA THR A 250 1.52 36.41 -17.78
C THR A 250 0.27 37.26 -18.04
N LEU A 251 -0.90 36.77 -17.62
CA LEU A 251 -2.17 37.46 -17.86
C LEU A 251 -2.52 38.45 -16.73
N GLY A 252 -1.88 38.34 -15.55
CA GLY A 252 -2.15 39.22 -14.41
C GLY A 252 -3.50 38.98 -13.73
N CYS A 253 -3.97 37.74 -13.77
CA CYS A 253 -5.16 37.29 -13.05
C CYS A 253 -4.87 37.12 -11.54
N PRO A 254 -5.91 37.12 -10.68
CA PRO A 254 -5.75 36.81 -9.27
C PRO A 254 -5.17 35.41 -9.03
N PHE A 255 -4.53 35.23 -7.86
CA PHE A 255 -4.03 33.90 -7.41
C PHE A 255 -5.11 32.82 -7.50
N ASN A 256 -4.69 31.59 -7.77
CA ASN A 256 -5.50 30.39 -7.92
C ASN A 256 -6.43 30.38 -9.17
N THR A 257 -6.40 31.42 -10.02
CA THR A 257 -7.20 31.44 -11.26
C THR A 257 -6.74 30.36 -12.23
N GLY A 258 -5.43 30.20 -12.42
CA GLY A 258 -4.87 29.18 -13.32
C GLY A 258 -5.19 27.75 -12.85
N GLU A 259 -5.13 27.51 -11.57
CA GLU A 259 -5.49 26.23 -10.96
C GLU A 259 -6.95 25.87 -11.23
N ILE A 260 -7.89 26.81 -11.01
CA ILE A 260 -9.32 26.58 -11.29
C ILE A 260 -9.55 26.28 -12.77
N VAL A 261 -8.95 27.05 -13.67
CA VAL A 261 -9.06 26.81 -15.12
C VAL A 261 -8.48 25.44 -15.49
N TYR A 262 -7.34 25.07 -14.92
CA TYR A 262 -6.73 23.77 -15.13
C TYR A 262 -7.67 22.63 -14.73
N ILE A 263 -8.27 22.68 -13.52
CA ILE A 263 -9.20 21.65 -13.04
C ILE A 263 -10.40 21.53 -14.00
N ILE A 264 -10.96 22.63 -14.46
CA ILE A 264 -12.07 22.64 -15.44
C ILE A 264 -11.63 21.96 -16.74
N CYS A 265 -10.45 22.31 -17.29
CA CYS A 265 -9.92 21.73 -18.52
C CYS A 265 -9.64 20.23 -18.37
N LEU A 266 -9.08 19.81 -17.25
CA LEU A 266 -8.80 18.41 -16.93
C LEU A 266 -10.10 17.59 -16.90
N VAL A 267 -11.08 18.02 -16.12
CA VAL A 267 -12.38 17.33 -16.01
C VAL A 267 -13.10 17.30 -17.36
N ALA A 268 -13.13 18.42 -18.09
CA ALA A 268 -13.74 18.48 -19.41
C ALA A 268 -13.08 17.53 -20.41
N SER A 269 -11.75 17.41 -20.40
CA SER A 269 -11.02 16.51 -21.31
C SER A 269 -11.33 15.05 -21.04
N VAL A 270 -11.42 14.65 -19.77
CA VAL A 270 -11.75 13.27 -19.36
C VAL A 270 -13.22 12.96 -19.69
N ILE A 271 -14.16 13.87 -19.40
CA ILE A 271 -15.59 13.69 -19.73
C ILE A 271 -15.78 13.58 -21.25
N TRP A 272 -15.09 14.43 -22.04
CA TRP A 272 -15.12 14.31 -23.49
C TRP A 272 -14.62 12.94 -23.97
N GLY A 273 -13.54 12.44 -23.43
CA GLY A 273 -13.02 11.10 -23.72
C GLY A 273 -14.01 9.98 -23.37
N ILE A 274 -14.69 10.09 -22.23
CA ILE A 274 -15.75 9.15 -21.83
C ILE A 274 -16.91 9.21 -22.84
N TYR A 275 -17.36 10.38 -23.22
CA TYR A 275 -18.44 10.57 -24.20
C TYR A 275 -18.10 9.94 -25.56
N GLU A 276 -16.90 10.21 -26.12
CA GLU A 276 -16.48 9.66 -27.42
C GLU A 276 -16.27 8.13 -27.37
N THR A 277 -15.86 7.59 -26.22
CA THR A 277 -15.66 6.14 -26.06
C THR A 277 -16.96 5.39 -25.76
N CYS A 278 -17.93 6.00 -25.09
CA CYS A 278 -19.29 5.46 -24.94
C CYS A 278 -20.02 5.33 -26.28
N ASN A 279 -19.84 6.34 -27.16
CA ASN A 279 -20.43 6.37 -28.50
C ASN A 279 -19.45 5.85 -29.56
N ALA A 280 -18.69 4.82 -29.22
CA ALA A 280 -17.58 4.33 -30.06
C ALA A 280 -18.05 3.85 -31.44
N SER A 281 -17.43 4.36 -32.49
CA SER A 281 -17.62 3.95 -33.89
C SER A 281 -16.28 4.07 -34.66
N GLU A 282 -16.18 3.45 -35.82
CA GLU A 282 -14.99 3.60 -36.68
C GLU A 282 -14.77 5.07 -37.09
N LYS A 283 -15.84 5.85 -37.21
CA LYS A 283 -15.78 7.26 -37.64
C LYS A 283 -15.20 8.18 -36.56
N ASN A 284 -15.35 7.87 -35.28
CA ASN A 284 -14.85 8.71 -34.20
C ASN A 284 -13.61 8.14 -33.48
N GLU A 285 -12.99 7.07 -33.99
CA GLU A 285 -11.79 6.45 -33.38
C GLU A 285 -10.67 7.48 -33.14
N LYS A 286 -10.43 8.38 -34.11
CA LYS A 286 -9.43 9.44 -33.98
C LYS A 286 -9.76 10.41 -32.85
N LYS A 287 -11.04 10.80 -32.68
CA LYS A 287 -11.47 11.66 -31.59
C LYS A 287 -11.31 10.99 -30.23
N GLN A 288 -11.64 9.69 -30.11
CA GLN A 288 -11.39 8.91 -28.91
C GLN A 288 -9.92 8.93 -28.53
N ASN A 289 -9.01 8.76 -29.51
CA ASN A 289 -7.56 8.73 -29.24
C ASN A 289 -7.05 10.12 -28.84
N ILE A 290 -7.51 11.19 -29.48
CA ILE A 290 -7.16 12.58 -29.09
C ILE A 290 -7.63 12.87 -27.68
N ALA A 291 -8.89 12.60 -27.34
CA ALA A 291 -9.45 12.86 -26.02
C ALA A 291 -8.74 12.05 -24.93
N PHE A 292 -8.37 10.78 -25.22
CA PHE A 292 -7.61 9.94 -24.29
C PHE A 292 -6.21 10.50 -24.05
N VAL A 293 -5.48 10.88 -25.10
CA VAL A 293 -4.13 11.47 -24.98
C VAL A 293 -4.18 12.80 -24.22
N LEU A 294 -5.20 13.62 -24.52
CA LEU A 294 -5.40 14.90 -23.82
C LEU A 294 -5.68 14.69 -22.33
N GLY A 295 -6.62 13.81 -21.97
CA GLY A 295 -6.92 13.50 -20.56
C GLY A 295 -5.71 12.94 -19.81
N PHE A 296 -4.97 12.03 -20.45
CA PHE A 296 -3.74 11.45 -19.87
C PHE A 296 -2.64 12.51 -19.68
N GLY A 297 -2.49 13.42 -20.65
CA GLY A 297 -1.55 14.54 -20.57
C GLY A 297 -1.95 15.56 -19.50
N MET A 298 -3.24 15.91 -19.45
CA MET A 298 -3.76 16.85 -18.44
C MET A 298 -3.63 16.32 -17.00
N LEU A 299 -3.70 15.01 -16.78
CA LEU A 299 -3.39 14.39 -15.48
C LEU A 299 -1.92 14.52 -15.08
N GLY A 300 -1.04 14.98 -15.99
CA GLY A 300 0.37 15.17 -15.72
C GLY A 300 1.21 13.90 -15.69
N ILE A 301 0.60 12.71 -15.88
CA ILE A 301 1.28 11.41 -15.81
C ILE A 301 2.57 11.35 -16.64
N PRO A 302 2.65 11.90 -17.88
CA PRO A 302 3.85 11.84 -18.68
C PRO A 302 4.94 12.84 -18.30
N PHE A 303 4.67 13.83 -17.46
CA PHE A 303 5.58 14.94 -17.17
C PHE A 303 6.38 14.69 -15.90
N PHE A 304 7.51 13.97 -16.02
CA PHE A 304 8.41 13.68 -14.92
C PHE A 304 9.53 14.72 -14.79
N GLY A 305 9.80 15.18 -13.57
CA GLY A 305 10.84 16.14 -13.28
C GLY A 305 10.35 17.59 -13.33
N TYR A 306 11.21 18.51 -13.72
CA TYR A 306 10.94 19.95 -13.78
C TYR A 306 11.56 20.61 -15.00
N GLY A 307 11.09 21.81 -15.33
CA GLY A 307 11.60 22.59 -16.45
C GLY A 307 11.40 21.93 -17.80
N TRP A 308 12.26 22.27 -18.76
CA TRP A 308 12.17 21.77 -20.13
C TRP A 308 12.35 20.26 -20.27
N SER A 309 13.09 19.62 -19.34
CA SER A 309 13.27 18.17 -19.36
C SER A 309 11.95 17.43 -19.13
N ALA A 310 11.11 17.90 -18.21
CA ALA A 310 9.79 17.34 -17.97
C ALA A 310 8.86 17.51 -19.20
N VAL A 311 8.90 18.66 -19.85
CA VAL A 311 8.11 18.94 -21.06
C VAL A 311 8.53 18.01 -22.22
N ILE A 312 9.83 17.88 -22.48
CA ILE A 312 10.36 17.02 -23.56
C ILE A 312 10.00 15.56 -23.30
N THR A 313 10.25 15.07 -22.09
CA THR A 313 9.89 13.69 -21.69
C THR A 313 8.39 13.46 -21.85
N GLY A 314 7.56 14.39 -21.42
CA GLY A 314 6.11 14.33 -21.55
C GLY A 314 5.66 14.24 -23.01
N ILE A 315 6.21 15.07 -23.90
CA ILE A 315 5.90 15.03 -25.33
C ILE A 315 6.28 13.68 -25.95
N ILE A 316 7.45 13.14 -25.59
CA ILE A 316 7.89 11.81 -26.09
C ILE A 316 6.92 10.72 -25.64
N ILE A 317 6.53 10.71 -24.35
CA ILE A 317 5.58 9.71 -23.82
C ILE A 317 4.21 9.84 -24.48
N LEU A 318 3.70 11.07 -24.68
CA LEU A 318 2.44 11.29 -25.38
C LEU A 318 2.50 10.89 -26.86
N ALA A 319 3.64 11.08 -27.54
CA ALA A 319 3.85 10.62 -28.91
C ALA A 319 3.86 9.08 -28.99
N ILE A 320 4.51 8.40 -28.04
CA ILE A 320 4.49 6.94 -27.95
C ILE A 320 3.06 6.45 -27.69
N LEU A 321 2.35 7.06 -26.74
CA LEU A 321 0.96 6.73 -26.45
C LEU A 321 0.06 6.90 -27.68
N TRP A 322 0.23 8.02 -28.40
CA TRP A 322 -0.48 8.28 -29.67
C TRP A 322 -0.22 7.20 -30.71
N PHE A 323 1.04 6.78 -30.87
CA PHE A 323 1.41 5.71 -31.79
C PHE A 323 0.75 4.38 -31.38
N VAL A 324 0.81 4.01 -30.10
CA VAL A 324 0.21 2.78 -29.57
C VAL A 324 -1.31 2.75 -29.76
N LEU A 325 -2.00 3.88 -29.52
CA LEU A 325 -3.44 3.98 -29.68
C LEU A 325 -3.89 3.86 -31.15
N ASN A 326 -3.07 4.33 -32.10
CA ASN A 326 -3.38 4.26 -33.53
C ASN A 326 -2.85 2.97 -34.19
N TYR A 327 -2.07 2.14 -33.46
CA TYR A 327 -1.54 0.90 -34.00
C TYR A 327 -2.65 -0.15 -34.13
N LYS A 328 -2.76 -0.75 -35.35
CA LYS A 328 -3.73 -1.80 -35.68
C LYS A 328 -3.04 -3.11 -35.98
N ARG A 329 -3.54 -4.19 -35.38
CA ARG A 329 -3.04 -5.54 -35.63
C ARG A 329 -4.06 -6.37 -36.41
N LYS A 330 -3.58 -7.28 -37.26
CA LYS A 330 -4.41 -8.27 -37.94
C LYS A 330 -4.84 -9.34 -36.94
N LYS A 331 -6.15 -9.53 -36.75
CA LYS A 331 -6.73 -10.57 -35.90
C LYS A 331 -7.78 -11.36 -36.69
N LYS A 332 -7.83 -12.68 -36.48
CA LYS A 332 -8.93 -13.53 -36.99
C LYS A 332 -10.18 -13.26 -36.17
N VAL A 333 -11.23 -12.75 -36.79
CA VAL A 333 -12.54 -12.49 -36.16
C VAL A 333 -13.56 -13.45 -36.76
N VAL A 334 -14.40 -14.03 -35.90
CA VAL A 334 -15.54 -14.84 -36.34
C VAL A 334 -16.59 -13.89 -36.91
N THR A 335 -16.84 -13.99 -38.20
CA THR A 335 -17.79 -13.13 -38.93
C THR A 335 -19.17 -13.78 -39.13
N GLY A 336 -19.32 -15.04 -38.76
CA GLY A 336 -20.57 -15.80 -38.84
C GLY A 336 -20.31 -17.30 -38.66
N VAL A 337 -21.38 -18.03 -38.42
CA VAL A 337 -21.37 -19.49 -38.40
C VAL A 337 -22.10 -19.95 -39.68
N ASP A 338 -21.50 -20.86 -40.41
CA ASP A 338 -22.18 -21.48 -41.57
C ASP A 338 -23.34 -22.32 -41.08
N GLN A 339 -24.57 -21.94 -41.41
CA GLN A 339 -25.78 -22.61 -40.93
C GLN A 339 -25.92 -24.07 -41.40
N ALA A 340 -25.19 -24.43 -42.50
CA ALA A 340 -25.22 -25.77 -43.05
C ALA A 340 -24.21 -26.72 -42.40
N THR A 341 -23.05 -26.18 -41.98
CA THR A 341 -21.93 -27.01 -41.51
C THR A 341 -21.55 -26.76 -40.05
N GLY A 342 -22.14 -25.75 -39.39
CA GLY A 342 -21.78 -25.33 -38.02
C GLY A 342 -20.36 -24.75 -37.88
N ILE A 343 -19.65 -24.55 -38.99
CA ILE A 343 -18.25 -24.09 -38.96
C ILE A 343 -18.19 -22.55 -38.88
N GLU A 344 -17.40 -22.06 -37.94
CA GLU A 344 -17.12 -20.61 -37.80
C GLU A 344 -16.37 -20.04 -38.98
N LYS A 345 -16.96 -19.09 -39.71
CA LYS A 345 -16.28 -18.32 -40.74
C LYS A 345 -15.40 -17.25 -40.08
N LYS A 346 -14.07 -17.39 -40.19
CA LYS A 346 -13.07 -16.44 -39.63
C LYS A 346 -12.49 -15.57 -40.76
N LYS A 347 -12.65 -14.23 -40.60
CA LYS A 347 -12.02 -13.24 -41.50
C LYS A 347 -10.90 -12.49 -40.78
N MET A 348 -9.81 -12.21 -41.51
CA MET A 348 -8.74 -11.34 -40.98
C MET A 348 -9.22 -9.88 -40.98
N GLN A 349 -9.28 -9.26 -39.81
CA GLN A 349 -9.67 -7.86 -39.67
C GLN A 349 -8.56 -7.10 -38.95
N LEU A 350 -8.35 -5.83 -39.35
CA LEU A 350 -7.46 -4.89 -38.66
C LEU A 350 -8.20 -4.30 -37.48
N LEU A 351 -7.77 -4.64 -36.28
CA LEU A 351 -8.34 -4.13 -35.03
C LEU A 351 -7.33 -3.27 -34.30
N PRO A 352 -7.77 -2.20 -33.64
CA PRO A 352 -6.91 -1.39 -32.79
C PRO A 352 -6.31 -2.25 -31.66
N LEU A 353 -5.07 -1.94 -31.28
CA LEU A 353 -4.40 -2.65 -30.17
C LEU A 353 -5.16 -2.45 -28.86
N ILE A 354 -5.62 -1.22 -28.60
CA ILE A 354 -6.41 -0.85 -27.43
C ILE A 354 -7.86 -0.57 -27.89
N SER A 355 -8.79 -1.39 -27.40
CA SER A 355 -10.21 -1.26 -27.76
C SER A 355 -10.85 -0.02 -27.12
N ALA A 356 -11.97 0.44 -27.69
CA ALA A 356 -12.75 1.55 -27.14
C ALA A 356 -13.22 1.25 -25.70
N ARG A 357 -13.57 0.00 -25.39
CA ARG A 357 -13.96 -0.43 -24.03
C ARG A 357 -12.83 -0.21 -23.03
N ILE A 358 -11.58 -0.61 -23.37
CA ILE A 358 -10.42 -0.42 -22.50
C ILE A 358 -10.17 1.08 -22.28
N LYS A 359 -10.23 1.90 -23.34
CA LYS A 359 -10.11 3.36 -23.22
C LYS A 359 -11.18 3.96 -22.33
N ASN A 360 -12.43 3.56 -22.51
CA ASN A 360 -13.56 3.99 -21.68
C ASN A 360 -13.38 3.65 -20.20
N THR A 361 -13.08 2.37 -19.91
CA THR A 361 -12.83 1.92 -18.53
C THR A 361 -11.66 2.67 -17.89
N ALA A 362 -10.55 2.90 -18.63
CA ALA A 362 -9.42 3.67 -18.13
C ALA A 362 -9.79 5.12 -17.80
N LEU A 363 -10.55 5.79 -18.68
CA LEU A 363 -11.03 7.17 -18.44
C LEU A 363 -11.99 7.25 -17.25
N LEU A 364 -12.88 6.27 -17.10
CA LEU A 364 -13.75 6.18 -15.93
C LEU A 364 -12.96 5.96 -14.64
N CYS A 365 -11.94 5.10 -14.69
CA CYS A 365 -11.04 4.89 -13.56
C CYS A 365 -10.27 6.18 -13.21
N MET A 366 -9.75 6.90 -14.21
CA MET A 366 -9.10 8.20 -14.02
C MET A 366 -10.04 9.21 -13.34
N LEU A 367 -11.26 9.34 -13.86
CA LEU A 367 -12.26 10.25 -13.28
C LEU A 367 -12.56 9.89 -11.82
N MET A 368 -12.80 8.63 -11.52
CA MET A 368 -13.13 8.18 -10.18
C MET A 368 -11.94 8.29 -9.20
N LEU A 369 -10.74 8.04 -9.66
CA LEU A 369 -9.52 8.26 -8.88
C LEU A 369 -9.38 9.75 -8.54
N MET A 370 -9.60 10.65 -9.49
CA MET A 370 -9.59 12.11 -9.28
C MET A 370 -10.66 12.54 -8.26
N ILE A 371 -11.88 12.01 -8.38
CA ILE A 371 -12.97 12.33 -7.42
C ILE A 371 -12.56 11.88 -6.01
N GLY A 372 -11.98 10.70 -5.83
CA GLY A 372 -11.46 10.25 -4.54
C GLY A 372 -10.31 11.13 -4.03
N TYR A 373 -9.36 11.46 -4.90
CA TYR A 373 -8.19 12.28 -4.59
C TYR A 373 -8.56 13.76 -4.31
N SER A 374 -9.71 14.25 -4.80
CA SER A 374 -10.15 15.64 -4.62
C SER A 374 -10.31 16.06 -3.14
N SER A 375 -10.28 15.10 -2.20
CA SER A 375 -10.22 15.41 -0.76
C SER A 375 -9.03 16.30 -0.37
N TYR A 376 -7.94 16.31 -1.16
CA TYR A 376 -6.80 17.22 -0.96
C TYR A 376 -7.16 18.71 -1.18
N ALA A 377 -8.23 19.02 -1.89
CA ALA A 377 -8.73 20.40 -1.96
C ALA A 377 -9.08 20.97 -0.58
N LEU A 378 -9.48 20.10 0.38
CA LEU A 378 -9.73 20.50 1.76
C LEU A 378 -8.47 21.10 2.41
N ILE A 379 -7.30 20.53 2.15
CA ILE A 379 -6.01 21.02 2.68
C ILE A 379 -5.80 22.47 2.25
N VAL A 380 -5.92 22.77 0.96
CA VAL A 380 -5.75 24.13 0.41
C VAL A 380 -6.78 25.09 0.98
N ILE A 381 -8.07 24.71 0.99
CA ILE A 381 -9.17 25.53 1.49
C ILE A 381 -8.98 25.86 2.98
N ARG A 382 -8.56 24.88 3.78
CA ARG A 382 -8.37 25.09 5.22
C ARG A 382 -7.11 25.87 5.53
N SER A 383 -6.00 25.61 4.84
CA SER A 383 -4.76 26.40 4.97
C SER A 383 -4.99 27.87 4.63
N SER A 384 -5.72 28.18 3.54
CA SER A 384 -6.07 29.55 3.18
C SER A 384 -6.86 30.31 4.24
N ALA A 385 -7.47 29.61 5.21
CA ALA A 385 -8.17 30.20 6.35
C ALA A 385 -7.26 30.47 7.56
N ASN A 386 -5.96 30.18 7.47
CA ASN A 386 -4.93 30.35 8.51
C ASN A 386 -5.37 29.77 9.87
N PRO A 387 -5.60 28.46 9.98
CA PRO A 387 -5.95 27.83 11.24
C PRO A 387 -4.75 27.84 12.20
N PRO A 388 -4.94 27.68 13.54
CA PRO A 388 -3.84 27.64 14.50
C PRO A 388 -2.77 26.60 14.20
N MET A 389 -3.16 25.40 13.71
CA MET A 389 -2.25 24.39 13.20
C MET A 389 -2.34 24.38 11.67
N ASP A 390 -1.31 24.88 11.01
CA ASP A 390 -1.18 24.96 9.56
C ASP A 390 0.25 24.59 9.13
N GLN A 391 0.58 23.31 9.18
CA GLN A 391 1.94 22.86 8.87
C GLN A 391 2.28 23.06 7.38
N ASN A 392 3.37 23.78 7.14
CA ASN A 392 3.88 24.14 5.81
C ASN A 392 2.96 25.04 4.98
N SER A 393 1.86 25.54 5.52
CA SER A 393 0.90 26.47 4.88
C SER A 393 0.63 26.14 3.41
N PRO A 394 0.02 24.98 3.09
CA PRO A 394 -0.24 24.54 1.73
C PRO A 394 -1.45 25.26 1.10
N GLU A 395 -1.39 26.59 0.99
CA GLU A 395 -2.49 27.47 0.56
C GLU A 395 -2.58 27.70 -0.96
N ASP A 396 -1.63 27.19 -1.73
CA ASP A 396 -1.62 27.23 -3.19
C ASP A 396 -1.00 25.96 -3.77
N ILE A 397 -1.03 25.81 -5.10
CA ILE A 397 -0.56 24.60 -5.79
C ILE A 397 0.94 24.33 -5.58
N PHE A 398 1.79 25.34 -5.39
CA PHE A 398 3.23 25.17 -5.21
C PHE A 398 3.56 24.72 -3.79
N THR A 399 2.96 25.36 -2.79
CA THR A 399 3.11 25.01 -1.39
C THR A 399 2.45 23.64 -1.11
N LEU A 400 1.31 23.33 -1.73
CA LEU A 400 0.72 21.99 -1.71
C LEU A 400 1.67 20.97 -2.34
N GLY A 401 2.35 21.30 -3.43
CA GLY A 401 3.35 20.41 -4.05
C GLY A 401 4.48 20.06 -3.10
N SER A 402 5.04 21.01 -2.39
CA SER A 402 6.09 20.81 -1.38
C SER A 402 5.59 20.00 -0.18
N TYR A 403 4.34 20.24 0.24
CA TYR A 403 3.65 19.48 1.29
C TYR A 403 3.47 18.02 0.92
N LEU A 404 2.94 17.72 -0.28
CA LEU A 404 2.74 16.35 -0.77
C LEU A 404 4.05 15.60 -1.02
N SER A 405 5.08 16.31 -1.47
CA SER A 405 6.43 15.74 -1.68
C SER A 405 7.21 15.52 -0.39
N ARG A 406 6.68 15.97 0.76
CA ARG A 406 7.33 15.84 2.07
C ARG A 406 8.74 16.46 2.11
N ASP A 407 8.92 17.58 1.45
CA ASP A 407 10.22 18.22 1.24
C ASP A 407 11.00 18.48 2.54
N GLN A 408 10.29 18.76 3.64
CA GLN A 408 10.88 18.99 4.97
C GLN A 408 11.66 17.79 5.53
N TYR A 409 11.40 16.57 5.05
CA TYR A 409 12.07 15.35 5.54
C TYR A 409 13.32 14.98 4.73
N GLY A 410 13.60 15.74 3.66
CA GLY A 410 14.73 15.50 2.76
C GLY A 410 14.56 14.27 1.88
N ASP A 411 15.60 14.00 1.09
CA ASP A 411 15.64 12.88 0.16
C ASP A 411 16.42 11.68 0.73
N THR A 412 15.85 10.50 0.60
CA THR A 412 16.50 9.22 0.96
C THR A 412 16.94 8.51 -0.32
N PRO A 413 18.24 8.19 -0.52
CA PRO A 413 18.70 7.48 -1.69
C PRO A 413 18.26 6.02 -1.65
N LEU A 414 17.63 5.50 -2.73
CA LEU A 414 17.14 4.13 -2.79
C LEU A 414 18.00 3.20 -3.65
N LEU A 415 18.35 3.64 -4.86
CA LEU A 415 19.06 2.81 -5.83
C LEU A 415 20.52 3.19 -5.99
N TYR A 416 20.84 4.48 -5.94
CA TYR A 416 22.19 5.02 -6.08
C TYR A 416 22.29 6.31 -5.30
N GLY A 417 23.36 6.49 -4.54
CA GLY A 417 23.60 7.70 -3.76
C GLY A 417 24.71 7.54 -2.72
N GLN A 418 24.78 8.50 -1.82
CA GLN A 418 25.82 8.59 -0.79
C GLN A 418 25.72 7.50 0.27
N ALA A 419 26.85 7.13 0.84
CA ALA A 419 26.97 6.47 2.13
C ALA A 419 27.07 7.50 3.27
N TYR A 420 26.94 7.06 4.52
CA TYR A 420 26.97 7.96 5.70
C TYR A 420 28.31 8.71 5.88
N THR A 421 29.40 8.18 5.35
CA THR A 421 30.74 8.79 5.37
C THR A 421 31.07 9.62 4.13
N SER A 422 30.21 9.57 3.10
CA SER A 422 30.45 10.25 1.84
C SER A 422 30.59 11.77 2.02
N GLN A 423 31.58 12.34 1.34
CA GLN A 423 31.84 13.78 1.37
C GLN A 423 31.16 14.48 0.20
N VAL A 424 30.71 15.70 0.43
CA VAL A 424 30.19 16.54 -0.65
C VAL A 424 31.32 16.88 -1.60
N ALA A 425 31.11 16.73 -2.90
CA ALA A 425 32.11 17.17 -3.90
C ALA A 425 32.33 18.66 -3.81
N LEU A 426 33.60 19.08 -3.86
CA LEU A 426 34.00 20.46 -3.77
C LEU A 426 34.64 20.91 -5.08
N GLU A 427 34.47 22.19 -5.40
CA GLU A 427 35.07 22.86 -6.56
C GLU A 427 35.77 24.13 -6.13
N ALA A 428 36.96 24.39 -6.66
CA ALA A 428 37.72 25.61 -6.38
C ALA A 428 37.10 26.80 -7.12
N ASP A 429 36.69 27.81 -6.38
CA ASP A 429 36.24 29.10 -6.90
C ASP A 429 37.17 30.23 -6.39
N GLY A 430 38.20 30.49 -7.17
CA GLY A 430 39.30 31.36 -6.75
C GLY A 430 40.06 30.79 -5.54
N ASN A 431 40.06 31.52 -4.43
CA ASN A 431 40.71 31.11 -3.17
C ASN A 431 39.74 30.39 -2.20
N MET A 432 38.48 30.18 -2.60
CA MET A 432 37.46 29.50 -1.78
C MET A 432 37.10 28.15 -2.37
N CYS A 433 36.71 27.24 -1.49
CA CYS A 433 36.21 25.92 -1.82
C CYS A 433 34.70 25.91 -1.65
N LYS A 434 33.97 25.66 -2.73
CA LYS A 434 32.51 25.64 -2.71
C LYS A 434 31.96 24.22 -2.92
N PRO A 435 30.85 23.84 -2.25
CA PRO A 435 30.21 22.60 -2.50
C PRO A 435 29.56 22.57 -3.91
N VAL A 436 29.78 21.49 -4.63
CA VAL A 436 29.13 21.27 -5.92
C VAL A 436 27.66 20.93 -5.66
N THR A 437 26.77 21.73 -6.26
CA THR A 437 25.32 21.51 -6.18
C THR A 437 24.74 21.34 -7.57
N LYS A 438 23.74 20.47 -7.66
CA LYS A 438 22.89 20.34 -8.85
C LYS A 438 21.63 21.15 -8.62
N GLU A 439 21.37 22.10 -9.52
CA GLU A 439 20.15 22.90 -9.48
C GLU A 439 18.90 22.00 -9.60
N GLY A 440 17.96 22.21 -8.69
CA GLY A 440 16.70 21.47 -8.61
C GLY A 440 15.51 22.30 -9.10
N ALA A 441 14.29 21.83 -8.76
CA ALA A 441 13.06 22.52 -9.11
C ALA A 441 13.00 23.92 -8.45
N PRO A 442 12.47 24.94 -9.16
CA PRO A 442 12.25 26.26 -8.60
C PRO A 442 11.20 26.22 -7.48
N VAL A 443 11.43 26.99 -6.43
CA VAL A 443 10.50 27.22 -5.33
C VAL A 443 9.82 28.56 -5.57
N TYR A 444 8.53 28.52 -5.82
CA TYR A 444 7.72 29.71 -6.07
C TYR A 444 7.10 30.20 -4.76
N GLN A 445 7.03 31.55 -4.63
CA GLN A 445 6.34 32.22 -3.53
C GLN A 445 5.48 33.35 -4.08
N ARG A 446 4.35 33.62 -3.43
CA ARG A 446 3.51 34.78 -3.71
C ARG A 446 4.26 36.05 -3.38
N LYS A 447 4.23 37.03 -4.28
CA LYS A 447 4.80 38.34 -4.04
C LYS A 447 3.80 39.17 -3.22
N GLU A 448 4.27 39.71 -2.09
CA GLU A 448 3.49 40.68 -1.33
C GLU A 448 3.32 41.96 -2.14
N LYS A 449 2.09 42.48 -2.17
CA LYS A 449 1.76 43.71 -2.89
C LYS A 449 2.28 44.92 -2.15
N ALA A 450 3.01 45.77 -2.82
CA ALA A 450 3.43 47.09 -2.27
C ALA A 450 2.26 48.11 -2.30
N SER A 451 1.25 47.93 -3.18
CA SER A 451 0.03 48.75 -3.27
C SER A 451 -1.18 47.89 -3.68
N ALA A 452 -2.38 48.36 -3.41
CA ALA A 452 -3.63 47.68 -3.77
C ALA A 452 -3.80 47.51 -5.29
N ASP A 453 -3.17 48.33 -6.10
CA ASP A 453 -3.28 48.30 -7.57
C ASP A 453 -2.25 47.34 -8.20
N GLU A 454 -1.32 46.79 -7.42
CA GLU A 454 -0.33 45.85 -7.92
C GLU A 454 -1.00 44.50 -8.23
N LYS A 455 -0.66 43.93 -9.41
CA LYS A 455 -1.18 42.62 -9.83
C LYS A 455 -0.51 41.52 -9.02
N ASP A 456 -1.26 40.46 -8.81
CA ASP A 456 -0.74 39.22 -8.22
C ASP A 456 0.39 38.65 -9.09
N SER A 457 1.42 38.14 -8.45
CA SER A 457 2.52 37.46 -9.15
C SER A 457 3.26 36.50 -8.24
N TYR A 458 3.83 35.46 -8.83
CA TYR A 458 4.78 34.57 -8.18
C TYR A 458 6.20 34.89 -8.60
N PHE A 459 7.16 34.73 -7.68
CA PHE A 459 8.56 34.83 -7.99
C PHE A 459 9.31 33.61 -7.47
N VAL A 460 10.48 33.32 -8.05
CA VAL A 460 11.34 32.23 -7.61
C VAL A 460 12.20 32.71 -6.45
N VAL A 461 11.99 32.14 -5.27
CA VAL A 461 12.78 32.46 -4.06
C VAL A 461 14.12 31.72 -4.07
N SER A 462 14.10 30.46 -4.47
CA SER A 462 15.26 29.57 -4.44
C SER A 462 15.02 28.38 -5.38
N HIS A 463 16.01 27.52 -5.48
CA HIS A 463 15.89 26.23 -6.14
C HIS A 463 16.14 25.12 -5.11
N LYS A 464 15.49 23.96 -5.30
CA LYS A 464 15.71 22.73 -4.49
C LYS A 464 17.06 22.10 -4.87
N ASN A 465 18.15 22.78 -4.52
CA ASN A 465 19.49 22.34 -4.88
C ASN A 465 19.89 21.08 -4.11
N LYS A 466 20.49 20.13 -4.80
CA LYS A 466 21.00 18.88 -4.21
C LYS A 466 22.52 18.89 -4.23
N TYR A 467 23.13 18.54 -3.11
CA TYR A 467 24.58 18.33 -3.06
C TYR A 467 24.97 17.13 -3.92
N VAL A 468 26.08 17.28 -4.64
CA VAL A 468 26.73 16.19 -5.34
C VAL A 468 27.75 15.58 -4.39
N TYR A 469 27.68 14.28 -4.17
CA TYR A 469 28.62 13.56 -3.32
C TYR A 469 29.76 12.97 -4.16
N ALA A 470 30.97 13.04 -3.64
CA ALA A 470 32.17 12.52 -4.31
C ALA A 470 32.18 10.99 -4.33
N GLN A 471 31.67 10.36 -3.26
CA GLN A 471 31.54 8.92 -3.16
C GLN A 471 30.08 8.53 -3.19
N ASN A 472 29.73 7.65 -4.12
CA ASN A 472 28.38 7.08 -4.24
C ASN A 472 28.47 5.57 -4.37
N MET A 473 27.41 4.89 -3.93
CA MET A 473 27.30 3.44 -4.02
C MET A 473 25.94 3.00 -4.57
N LEU A 474 25.88 1.77 -5.08
CA LEU A 474 24.62 1.15 -5.46
C LEU A 474 23.87 0.70 -4.22
N PHE A 475 22.53 0.90 -4.22
CA PHE A 475 21.64 0.44 -3.17
C PHE A 475 22.09 0.86 -1.76
N PRO A 476 22.29 2.18 -1.49
CA PRO A 476 22.82 2.67 -0.22
C PRO A 476 21.81 2.47 0.91
N ARG A 477 22.17 1.68 1.91
CA ARG A 477 21.36 1.42 3.12
C ARG A 477 21.85 2.20 4.33
N MET A 478 23.16 2.34 4.45
CA MET A 478 23.81 3.20 5.46
C MET A 478 24.09 4.57 4.85
N HIS A 479 23.06 5.44 4.71
CA HIS A 479 23.12 6.68 3.92
C HIS A 479 23.17 7.97 4.74
N SER A 480 22.76 7.91 6.02
CA SER A 480 22.57 9.11 6.85
C SER A 480 23.80 9.41 7.71
N SER A 481 24.46 10.52 7.45
CA SER A 481 25.61 10.98 8.26
C SER A 481 25.23 11.31 9.71
N ALA A 482 23.98 11.70 9.96
CA ALA A 482 23.48 11.94 11.31
C ALA A 482 23.42 10.68 12.19
N HIS A 483 23.38 9.50 11.57
CA HIS A 483 23.30 8.21 12.25
C HIS A 483 24.60 7.40 12.16
N ALA A 484 25.72 8.05 11.86
CA ALA A 484 27.01 7.39 11.67
C ALA A 484 27.40 6.45 12.82
N GLN A 485 27.34 6.97 14.07
CA GLN A 485 27.64 6.18 15.25
C GLN A 485 26.71 4.97 15.42
N ALA A 486 25.41 5.16 15.17
CA ALA A 486 24.44 4.09 15.30
C ALA A 486 24.64 2.95 14.27
N TYR A 487 25.15 3.28 13.06
CA TYR A 487 25.56 2.25 12.10
C TYR A 487 26.79 1.46 12.59
N GLU A 488 27.81 2.16 13.11
CA GLU A 488 29.01 1.55 13.66
C GLU A 488 28.68 0.61 14.83
N ASP A 489 27.82 1.07 15.76
CA ASP A 489 27.41 0.31 16.92
C ASP A 489 26.61 -0.95 16.50
N TRP A 490 25.65 -0.82 15.57
CA TRP A 490 24.87 -1.96 15.08
C TRP A 490 25.74 -3.00 14.37
N MET A 491 26.70 -2.54 13.57
CA MET A 491 27.57 -3.41 12.78
C MET A 491 28.73 -4.04 13.61
N GLY A 492 28.99 -3.53 14.82
CA GLY A 492 30.17 -3.88 15.61
C GLY A 492 31.46 -3.33 15.00
N GLY A 493 31.36 -2.18 14.36
CA GLY A 493 32.40 -1.55 13.55
C GLY A 493 32.24 -1.79 12.06
N VAL A 494 32.63 -0.80 11.26
CA VAL A 494 32.64 -0.85 9.80
C VAL A 494 34.08 -0.71 9.33
N GLU A 495 34.62 -1.74 8.66
CA GLU A 495 36.01 -1.72 8.15
C GLU A 495 36.16 -0.78 6.96
N GLY A 496 35.21 -0.85 6.01
CA GLY A 496 35.14 0.03 4.86
C GLY A 496 36.34 -0.05 3.92
N ASN A 497 36.30 0.74 2.85
CA ASN A 497 37.42 0.96 1.94
C ASN A 497 37.88 2.43 2.03
N GLU A 498 39.19 2.64 2.06
CA GLU A 498 39.76 3.98 1.95
C GLU A 498 39.72 4.45 0.48
N VAL A 499 39.04 5.56 0.23
CA VAL A 499 38.85 6.15 -1.10
C VAL A 499 39.43 7.55 -1.08
N PRO A 500 40.24 7.96 -2.09
CA PRO A 500 40.77 9.32 -2.17
C PRO A 500 39.66 10.33 -2.38
N TYR A 501 39.75 11.43 -1.70
CA TYR A 501 38.88 12.60 -1.80
C TYR A 501 39.69 13.88 -1.95
N ASP A 502 39.44 14.61 -3.02
CA ASP A 502 40.07 15.90 -3.26
C ASP A 502 39.28 17.04 -2.58
N ARG A 503 39.86 17.62 -1.59
CA ARG A 503 39.35 18.82 -0.93
C ARG A 503 40.02 20.07 -1.50
N CYS A 504 39.67 20.43 -2.73
CA CYS A 504 40.21 21.59 -3.45
C CYS A 504 41.74 21.59 -3.52
N GLY A 505 42.37 20.48 -3.89
CA GLY A 505 43.82 20.32 -4.01
C GLY A 505 44.50 19.67 -2.80
N GLU A 506 43.77 19.44 -1.69
CA GLU A 506 44.22 18.65 -0.56
C GLU A 506 43.63 17.23 -0.67
N ASN A 507 44.49 16.28 -0.96
CA ASN A 507 44.04 14.86 -1.05
C ASN A 507 43.91 14.26 0.36
N MET A 508 42.69 13.82 0.68
CA MET A 508 42.35 13.11 1.91
C MET A 508 41.89 11.68 1.59
N MET A 509 42.06 10.77 2.53
CA MET A 509 41.45 9.44 2.44
C MET A 509 40.15 9.42 3.26
N VAL A 510 39.08 9.00 2.64
CA VAL A 510 37.78 8.85 3.29
C VAL A 510 37.40 7.37 3.32
N LYS A 511 37.03 6.90 4.51
CA LYS A 511 36.59 5.54 4.72
C LYS A 511 35.12 5.38 4.31
N VAL A 512 34.83 4.60 3.29
CA VAL A 512 33.49 4.36 2.76
C VAL A 512 33.10 2.90 2.99
N PRO A 513 31.88 2.61 3.49
CA PRO A 513 31.43 1.24 3.69
C PRO A 513 31.54 0.40 2.40
N THR A 514 31.91 -0.86 2.54
CA THR A 514 31.88 -1.80 1.42
C THR A 514 30.46 -2.15 1.05
N GLN A 515 30.24 -2.60 -0.19
CA GLN A 515 28.93 -3.06 -0.63
C GLN A 515 28.43 -4.26 0.22
N MET A 516 29.33 -5.10 0.70
CA MET A 516 28.98 -6.25 1.53
C MET A 516 28.51 -5.83 2.93
N GLU A 517 29.17 -4.85 3.56
CA GLU A 517 28.73 -4.29 4.84
C GLU A 517 27.37 -3.61 4.71
N ASN A 518 27.16 -2.89 3.62
CA ASN A 518 25.88 -2.26 3.31
C ASN A 518 24.75 -3.31 3.15
N ILE A 519 25.00 -4.44 2.48
CA ILE A 519 24.05 -5.56 2.37
C ILE A 519 23.86 -6.26 3.72
N ARG A 520 24.91 -6.43 4.51
CA ARG A 520 24.81 -7.01 5.85
C ARG A 520 23.93 -6.16 6.76
N PHE A 521 24.07 -4.83 6.70
CA PHE A 521 23.19 -3.91 7.43
C PHE A 521 21.73 -4.05 6.95
N PHE A 522 21.49 -4.09 5.64
CA PHE A 522 20.16 -4.31 5.08
C PHE A 522 19.50 -5.58 5.64
N LEU A 523 20.23 -6.69 5.64
CA LEU A 523 19.69 -7.99 6.10
C LEU A 523 19.51 -8.03 7.63
N SER A 524 20.52 -7.57 8.39
CA SER A 524 20.51 -7.67 9.86
C SER A 524 19.60 -6.64 10.51
N TYR A 525 19.63 -5.38 10.04
CA TYR A 525 18.81 -4.31 10.62
C TYR A 525 17.46 -4.19 9.92
N GLN A 526 17.46 -3.87 8.62
CA GLN A 526 16.22 -3.51 7.93
C GLN A 526 15.28 -4.69 7.70
N CYS A 527 15.80 -5.87 7.29
CA CYS A 527 14.97 -7.05 7.10
C CYS A 527 14.70 -7.81 8.40
N ASN A 528 15.73 -8.04 9.24
CA ASN A 528 15.56 -8.85 10.44
C ASN A 528 14.95 -8.03 11.59
N PHE A 529 15.59 -6.93 12.01
CA PHE A 529 15.16 -6.17 13.17
C PHE A 529 13.89 -5.33 12.87
N MET A 530 13.83 -4.60 11.74
CA MET A 530 12.73 -3.70 11.41
C MET A 530 11.56 -4.35 10.67
N TYR A 531 11.64 -5.63 10.30
CA TYR A 531 10.50 -6.31 9.66
C TYR A 531 10.24 -7.69 10.28
N TRP A 532 11.25 -8.61 10.28
CA TRP A 532 11.05 -9.97 10.75
C TRP A 532 10.68 -10.02 12.24
N ARG A 533 11.29 -9.18 13.08
CA ARG A 533 10.95 -9.05 14.50
C ARG A 533 9.47 -8.68 14.68
N TYR A 534 8.96 -7.71 13.94
CA TYR A 534 7.54 -7.30 13.99
C TYR A 534 6.60 -8.39 13.45
N PHE A 535 7.01 -9.07 12.39
CA PHE A 535 6.26 -10.22 11.89
C PHE A 535 6.12 -11.30 12.97
N MET A 536 7.21 -11.61 13.68
CA MET A 536 7.20 -12.61 14.73
C MET A 536 6.42 -12.18 15.98
N TRP A 537 6.32 -10.88 16.30
CA TRP A 537 5.43 -10.39 17.36
C TRP A 537 3.97 -10.83 17.13
N ASN A 538 3.52 -10.78 15.90
CA ASN A 538 2.14 -11.10 15.54
C ASN A 538 1.86 -12.61 15.42
N PHE A 539 2.90 -13.44 15.20
CA PHE A 539 2.70 -14.86 14.89
C PHE A 539 3.48 -15.84 15.77
N ALA A 540 4.39 -15.38 16.60
CA ALA A 540 5.12 -16.20 17.58
C ALA A 540 4.92 -15.73 19.01
N GLY A 541 5.17 -14.45 19.27
CA GLY A 541 5.03 -13.79 20.55
C GLY A 541 5.97 -12.59 20.70
N ARG A 542 5.70 -11.74 21.69
CA ARG A 542 6.43 -10.49 22.00
C ARG A 542 6.98 -10.55 23.42
N GLN A 543 8.24 -10.17 23.60
CA GLN A 543 8.90 -10.19 24.89
C GLN A 543 8.34 -9.13 25.86
N ASN A 544 8.22 -7.91 25.42
CA ASN A 544 7.59 -6.77 26.08
C ASN A 544 7.37 -5.64 25.04
N ASP A 545 6.70 -4.57 25.44
CA ASP A 545 6.39 -3.43 24.60
C ASP A 545 7.38 -2.26 24.74
N ILE A 546 8.46 -2.44 25.48
CA ILE A 546 9.52 -1.44 25.59
C ILE A 546 10.29 -1.40 24.27
N GLN A 547 10.46 -0.18 23.77
CA GLN A 547 11.15 0.02 22.50
C GLN A 547 12.58 -0.49 22.57
N GLY A 548 12.94 -1.41 21.65
CA GLY A 548 14.28 -1.99 21.57
C GLY A 548 15.14 -1.34 20.49
N ASN A 549 16.44 -1.32 20.72
CA ASN A 549 17.46 -0.95 19.72
C ASN A 549 18.43 -2.11 19.44
N GLY A 550 18.04 -3.36 19.77
CA GLY A 550 18.82 -4.57 19.59
C GLY A 550 19.31 -5.20 20.91
N GLU A 551 18.92 -4.63 22.05
CA GLU A 551 19.22 -5.18 23.37
C GLU A 551 18.45 -6.49 23.59
N PRO A 552 19.00 -7.45 24.37
CA PRO A 552 18.37 -8.75 24.60
C PRO A 552 17.11 -8.67 25.48
N GLU A 553 16.90 -7.58 26.23
CA GLU A 553 15.81 -7.42 27.19
C GLU A 553 14.61 -6.57 26.69
N HIS A 554 14.75 -5.88 25.54
CA HIS A 554 13.75 -4.94 25.10
C HIS A 554 13.15 -5.30 23.74
N GLY A 555 11.80 -5.44 23.70
CA GLY A 555 11.01 -5.49 22.47
C GLY A 555 11.37 -6.61 21.50
N ASN A 556 11.96 -7.70 21.95
CA ASN A 556 12.30 -8.84 21.09
C ASN A 556 11.05 -9.69 20.79
N TRP A 557 11.15 -10.56 19.79
CA TRP A 557 10.17 -11.60 19.60
C TRP A 557 10.57 -12.86 20.38
N ILE A 558 9.59 -13.59 20.87
CA ILE A 558 9.81 -14.83 21.63
C ILE A 558 8.87 -15.93 21.14
N THR A 559 9.22 -17.15 21.43
CA THR A 559 8.42 -18.33 21.08
C THR A 559 7.58 -18.86 22.24
N GLY A 560 8.00 -18.58 23.48
CA GLY A 560 7.50 -19.20 24.72
C GLY A 560 8.17 -20.53 25.05
N PHE A 561 9.10 -21.01 24.21
CA PHE A 561 9.91 -22.18 24.49
C PHE A 561 11.27 -21.73 25.01
N SER A 562 11.53 -21.88 26.32
CA SER A 562 12.76 -21.39 26.97
C SER A 562 14.04 -21.83 26.28
N PHE A 563 14.12 -23.09 25.78
CA PHE A 563 15.30 -23.57 25.08
C PHE A 563 15.60 -22.81 23.76
N ILE A 564 14.62 -22.16 23.15
CA ILE A 564 14.80 -21.30 21.97
C ILE A 564 15.10 -19.88 22.43
N ASP A 565 14.26 -19.35 23.31
CA ASP A 565 14.27 -17.94 23.73
C ASP A 565 15.55 -17.63 24.51
N ASP A 566 15.98 -18.55 25.41
CA ASP A 566 17.24 -18.42 26.17
C ASP A 566 18.48 -18.51 25.26
N ALA A 567 18.40 -19.29 24.18
CA ALA A 567 19.49 -19.36 23.19
C ALA A 567 19.61 -18.08 22.34
N LEU A 568 18.51 -17.36 22.13
CA LEU A 568 18.48 -16.12 21.33
C LEU A 568 18.84 -14.89 22.17
N TYR A 569 18.27 -14.78 23.37
CA TYR A 569 18.28 -13.54 24.15
C TYR A 569 18.83 -13.73 25.58
N GLY A 570 19.31 -14.90 25.94
CA GLY A 570 19.72 -15.24 27.31
C GLY A 570 18.55 -15.68 28.19
N ASP A 571 18.87 -16.13 29.40
CA ASP A 571 17.89 -16.71 30.34
C ASP A 571 16.79 -15.74 30.74
N GLN A 572 15.63 -15.90 30.11
CA GLN A 572 14.46 -15.02 30.28
C GLN A 572 13.91 -15.06 31.72
N SER A 573 14.21 -16.11 32.48
CA SER A 573 13.81 -16.20 33.90
C SER A 573 14.56 -15.22 34.80
N LYS A 574 15.69 -14.69 34.36
CA LYS A 574 16.54 -13.74 35.08
C LYS A 574 16.25 -12.27 34.78
N MET A 575 15.30 -12.00 33.89
CA MET A 575 14.90 -10.62 33.60
C MET A 575 14.38 -9.93 34.87
N PRO A 576 14.51 -8.59 34.99
CA PRO A 576 13.89 -7.79 36.05
C PRO A 576 12.37 -8.04 36.17
N ASP A 577 11.85 -7.96 37.36
CA ASP A 577 10.45 -8.32 37.64
C ASP A 577 9.44 -7.35 36.94
N ASP A 578 9.79 -6.10 36.76
CA ASP A 578 9.02 -5.11 36.02
C ASP A 578 8.92 -5.44 34.54
N LEU A 579 10.01 -5.93 33.91
CA LEU A 579 9.99 -6.38 32.52
C LEU A 579 9.19 -7.68 32.35
N LYS A 580 9.25 -8.61 33.32
CA LYS A 580 8.43 -9.83 33.31
C LYS A 580 6.95 -9.53 33.47
N ALA A 581 6.61 -8.52 34.30
CA ALA A 581 5.24 -8.11 34.55
C ALA A 581 4.68 -7.17 33.49
N ASN A 582 5.47 -6.84 32.44
CA ASN A 582 5.03 -5.98 31.35
C ASN A 582 3.84 -6.60 30.61
N LYS A 583 2.77 -5.83 30.41
CA LYS A 583 1.53 -6.32 29.78
C LYS A 583 1.64 -6.55 28.29
N GLY A 584 2.61 -5.95 27.61
CA GLY A 584 2.95 -6.25 26.21
C GLY A 584 3.64 -7.61 26.02
N HIS A 585 3.88 -8.35 27.13
CA HIS A 585 4.38 -9.73 27.04
C HIS A 585 3.29 -10.67 26.54
N ASN A 586 3.49 -11.30 25.41
CA ASN A 586 2.55 -12.28 24.89
C ASN A 586 3.28 -13.47 24.25
N VAL A 587 2.67 -14.66 24.34
CA VAL A 587 3.24 -15.92 23.86
C VAL A 587 2.21 -16.72 23.09
N PHE A 588 2.48 -16.96 21.82
CA PHE A 588 1.60 -17.72 20.94
C PHE A 588 2.15 -19.11 20.59
N TYR A 589 3.31 -19.50 21.13
CA TYR A 589 3.98 -20.78 20.89
C TYR A 589 4.19 -21.10 19.40
N CYS A 590 4.40 -20.08 18.59
CA CYS A 590 4.48 -20.16 17.12
C CYS A 590 3.27 -20.84 16.46
N MET A 591 2.14 -21.00 17.13
CA MET A 591 0.98 -21.70 16.57
C MET A 591 0.42 -21.00 15.32
N PRO A 592 0.20 -19.67 15.32
CA PRO A 592 -0.24 -18.97 14.11
C PRO A 592 0.80 -19.05 12.98
N LEU A 593 2.09 -18.95 13.33
CA LEU A 593 3.20 -19.07 12.39
C LEU A 593 3.17 -20.42 11.67
N ILE A 594 3.11 -21.52 12.42
CA ILE A 594 3.09 -22.87 11.87
C ILE A 594 1.84 -23.10 11.01
N LEU A 595 0.67 -22.66 11.50
CA LEU A 595 -0.58 -22.80 10.77
C LEU A 595 -0.52 -22.04 9.43
N GLY A 596 0.03 -20.82 9.42
CA GLY A 596 0.24 -20.02 8.21
C GLY A 596 1.21 -20.68 7.23
N LEU A 597 2.33 -21.23 7.71
CA LEU A 597 3.28 -21.97 6.86
C LEU A 597 2.62 -23.21 6.22
N ILE A 598 1.86 -23.98 7.00
CA ILE A 598 1.10 -25.13 6.49
C ILE A 598 0.15 -24.68 5.37
N GLY A 599 -0.60 -23.59 5.57
CA GLY A 599 -1.52 -23.05 4.56
C GLY A 599 -0.80 -22.53 3.32
N LEU A 600 0.31 -21.82 3.48
CA LEU A 600 1.16 -21.30 2.41
C LEU A 600 1.67 -22.43 1.50
N PHE A 601 2.32 -23.43 2.08
CA PHE A 601 2.85 -24.56 1.31
C PHE A 601 1.74 -25.35 0.66
N TRP A 602 0.65 -25.64 1.39
CA TRP A 602 -0.48 -26.37 0.83
C TRP A 602 -1.07 -25.61 -0.37
N GLN A 603 -1.31 -24.30 -0.27
CA GLN A 603 -1.83 -23.49 -1.37
C GLN A 603 -0.92 -23.55 -2.60
N ALA A 604 0.40 -23.42 -2.40
CA ALA A 604 1.38 -23.42 -3.49
C ALA A 604 1.37 -24.71 -4.33
N TRP A 605 1.14 -25.85 -3.70
CA TRP A 605 1.12 -27.15 -4.37
C TRP A 605 -0.28 -27.70 -4.65
N TYR A 606 -1.35 -27.03 -4.19
CA TYR A 606 -2.70 -27.50 -4.39
C TYR A 606 -3.12 -27.43 -5.85
N THR A 607 -3.64 -28.57 -6.36
CA THR A 607 -4.22 -28.68 -7.70
C THR A 607 -5.63 -29.22 -7.62
N ARG A 608 -6.52 -28.67 -8.43
CA ARG A 608 -7.87 -29.17 -8.56
C ARG A 608 -8.05 -29.94 -9.85
N LYS A 609 -8.63 -31.13 -9.78
CA LYS A 609 -8.98 -31.95 -10.93
C LYS A 609 -10.39 -31.62 -11.40
N ARG A 610 -10.56 -31.44 -12.71
CA ARG A 610 -11.86 -31.25 -13.37
C ARG A 610 -12.04 -32.30 -14.44
N LYS A 611 -13.20 -32.97 -14.44
CA LYS A 611 -13.61 -33.85 -15.52
C LYS A 611 -14.05 -33.05 -16.72
N VAL A 612 -13.47 -33.27 -17.87
CA VAL A 612 -13.78 -32.61 -19.13
C VAL A 612 -13.97 -33.65 -20.21
N ILE A 613 -15.04 -33.52 -20.98
CA ILE A 613 -15.25 -34.39 -22.15
C ILE A 613 -14.52 -33.79 -23.34
N LYS A 614 -13.43 -34.40 -23.76
CA LYS A 614 -12.69 -34.05 -24.99
C LYS A 614 -12.90 -35.18 -26.01
N ASN A 615 -13.45 -34.84 -27.19
CA ASN A 615 -13.72 -35.77 -28.26
C ASN A 615 -14.58 -37.00 -27.84
N GLY A 616 -15.54 -36.80 -26.94
CA GLY A 616 -16.41 -37.90 -26.45
C GLY A 616 -15.78 -38.80 -25.38
N VAL A 617 -14.54 -38.54 -24.96
CA VAL A 617 -13.84 -39.27 -23.90
C VAL A 617 -13.76 -38.40 -22.66
N GLU A 618 -14.14 -38.91 -21.49
CA GLU A 618 -14.00 -38.27 -20.20
C GLU A 618 -12.52 -38.25 -19.81
N THR A 619 -11.93 -37.05 -19.73
CA THR A 619 -10.52 -36.84 -19.33
C THR A 619 -10.46 -35.97 -18.09
N GLU A 620 -9.49 -36.23 -17.21
CA GLU A 620 -9.20 -35.34 -16.06
C GLU A 620 -8.25 -34.24 -16.48
N GLU A 621 -8.69 -32.99 -16.32
CA GLU A 621 -7.85 -31.81 -16.48
C GLU A 621 -7.39 -31.29 -15.12
N VAL A 622 -6.08 -31.11 -14.95
CA VAL A 622 -5.50 -30.58 -13.71
C VAL A 622 -5.44 -29.04 -13.82
N LEU A 623 -6.13 -28.36 -12.94
CA LEU A 623 -6.19 -26.90 -12.88
C LEU A 623 -5.19 -26.37 -11.82
N PRO A 624 -4.27 -25.47 -12.18
CA PRO A 624 -3.26 -24.91 -11.27
C PRO A 624 -3.84 -23.77 -10.41
N VAL A 625 -5.01 -23.98 -9.79
CA VAL A 625 -5.72 -22.93 -9.05
C VAL A 625 -4.93 -22.50 -7.82
N GLY A 626 -4.25 -23.42 -7.15
CA GLY A 626 -3.48 -23.15 -5.93
C GLY A 626 -2.32 -22.21 -6.19
N ILE A 627 -1.46 -22.53 -7.18
CA ILE A 627 -0.27 -21.71 -7.48
C ILE A 627 -0.63 -20.32 -7.98
N GLN A 628 -1.73 -20.16 -8.72
CA GLN A 628 -2.16 -18.82 -9.17
C GLN A 628 -2.62 -17.96 -7.98
N GLN A 629 -3.43 -18.51 -7.09
CA GLN A 629 -3.84 -17.80 -5.87
C GLN A 629 -2.66 -17.55 -4.92
N PHE A 630 -1.72 -18.50 -4.82
CA PHE A 630 -0.51 -18.33 -4.04
C PHE A 630 0.27 -17.07 -4.48
N TRP A 631 0.50 -16.90 -5.78
CA TRP A 631 1.21 -15.71 -6.29
C TRP A 631 0.46 -14.41 -6.00
N VAL A 632 -0.87 -14.41 -6.06
CA VAL A 632 -1.68 -13.25 -5.71
C VAL A 632 -1.49 -12.86 -4.24
N VAL A 633 -1.60 -13.82 -3.31
CA VAL A 633 -1.42 -13.58 -1.88
C VAL A 633 0.05 -13.26 -1.56
N PHE A 634 1.00 -13.94 -2.22
CA PHE A 634 2.43 -13.70 -2.05
C PHE A 634 2.82 -12.27 -2.44
N PHE A 635 2.33 -11.76 -3.57
CA PHE A 635 2.63 -10.39 -3.95
C PHE A 635 1.90 -9.35 -3.09
N LEU A 636 0.73 -9.67 -2.55
CA LEU A 636 0.13 -8.84 -1.50
C LEU A 636 1.04 -8.80 -0.27
N PHE A 637 1.51 -9.95 0.22
CA PHE A 637 2.42 -10.08 1.35
C PHE A 637 3.76 -9.35 1.11
N PHE A 638 4.39 -9.59 -0.03
CA PHE A 638 5.69 -9.02 -0.38
C PHE A 638 5.64 -7.49 -0.53
N MET A 639 4.64 -6.98 -1.25
CA MET A 639 4.51 -5.55 -1.52
C MET A 639 4.18 -4.74 -0.26
N THR A 640 3.35 -5.29 0.62
CA THR A 640 2.98 -4.62 1.88
C THR A 640 3.93 -4.95 3.04
N GLY A 641 4.99 -5.68 2.79
CA GLY A 641 6.04 -6.06 3.74
C GLY A 641 7.42 -5.64 3.25
N LEU A 642 8.16 -6.56 2.63
CA LEU A 642 9.55 -6.35 2.21
C LEU A 642 9.74 -5.20 1.22
N ALA A 643 8.77 -4.93 0.34
CA ALA A 643 8.86 -3.78 -0.55
C ALA A 643 8.79 -2.44 0.22
N ILE A 644 8.06 -2.40 1.34
CA ILE A 644 8.06 -1.23 2.24
C ILE A 644 9.41 -1.07 2.93
N VAL A 645 10.04 -2.16 3.39
CA VAL A 645 11.41 -2.12 3.95
C VAL A 645 12.39 -1.49 2.96
N LEU A 646 12.32 -1.90 1.69
CA LEU A 646 13.15 -1.33 0.62
C LEU A 646 12.90 0.17 0.42
N TYR A 647 11.63 0.58 0.40
CA TYR A 647 11.23 1.96 0.17
C TYR A 647 11.56 2.89 1.32
N LEU A 648 11.29 2.48 2.57
CA LEU A 648 11.52 3.32 3.75
C LEU A 648 13.00 3.57 4.02
N ASN A 649 13.88 2.62 3.69
CA ASN A 649 15.32 2.70 3.91
C ASN A 649 15.68 3.21 5.32
N GLN A 650 15.09 2.59 6.35
CA GLN A 650 15.13 3.06 7.73
C GLN A 650 16.55 3.06 8.30
N THR A 651 16.86 4.13 9.03
CA THR A 651 18.09 4.30 9.81
C THR A 651 17.94 3.65 11.19
N PRO A 652 19.03 3.33 11.89
CA PRO A 652 18.97 2.95 13.31
C PRO A 652 18.42 4.09 14.19
N MET A 653 18.12 3.79 15.45
CA MET A 653 17.60 4.74 16.44
C MET A 653 16.31 5.41 15.99
N GLN A 654 15.33 4.61 15.55
CA GLN A 654 14.01 5.13 15.24
C GLN A 654 13.33 5.67 16.50
N PRO A 655 12.56 6.78 16.40
CA PRO A 655 11.90 7.38 17.56
C PRO A 655 10.80 6.53 18.16
N ARG A 656 10.21 5.62 17.38
CA ARG A 656 9.18 4.65 17.82
C ARG A 656 9.26 3.35 17.01
N GLU A 657 8.60 2.32 17.49
CA GLU A 657 8.40 1.09 16.72
C GLU A 657 7.58 1.36 15.45
N ARG A 658 7.88 0.63 14.37
CA ARG A 658 7.32 0.87 13.03
C ARG A 658 6.51 -0.33 12.49
N ASP A 659 6.05 -1.19 13.35
CA ASP A 659 5.32 -2.43 13.02
C ASP A 659 4.03 -2.17 12.22
N TYR A 660 3.32 -1.08 12.52
CA TYR A 660 2.11 -0.63 11.82
C TYR A 660 2.29 -0.45 10.30
N ALA A 661 3.50 -0.10 9.85
CA ALA A 661 3.79 0.07 8.43
C ALA A 661 3.64 -1.23 7.63
N TYR A 662 3.75 -2.38 8.29
CA TYR A 662 3.72 -3.71 7.71
C TYR A 662 2.41 -4.47 7.94
N ALA A 663 1.40 -3.85 8.51
CA ALA A 663 0.10 -4.45 8.82
C ALA A 663 -0.54 -5.15 7.62
N GLY A 664 -0.35 -4.65 6.40
CA GLY A 664 -0.82 -5.29 5.17
C GLY A 664 -0.19 -6.66 4.92
N SER A 665 1.10 -6.87 5.26
CA SER A 665 1.75 -8.19 5.13
C SER A 665 1.23 -9.17 6.18
N PHE A 666 0.91 -8.69 7.38
CA PHE A 666 0.30 -9.51 8.42
C PHE A 666 -1.12 -9.92 8.03
N TYR A 667 -1.88 -9.01 7.42
CA TYR A 667 -3.17 -9.32 6.79
C TYR A 667 -3.05 -10.44 5.74
N ALA A 668 -2.07 -10.34 4.84
CA ALA A 668 -1.84 -11.36 3.82
C ALA A 668 -1.43 -12.71 4.43
N TYR A 669 -0.61 -12.72 5.48
CA TYR A 669 -0.21 -13.94 6.18
C TYR A 669 -1.39 -14.60 6.90
N ALA A 670 -2.30 -13.82 7.46
CA ALA A 670 -3.52 -14.33 8.09
C ALA A 670 -4.43 -15.09 7.10
N ILE A 671 -4.37 -14.77 5.80
CA ILE A 671 -5.04 -15.57 4.76
C ILE A 671 -4.48 -17.00 4.76
N TRP A 672 -3.15 -17.16 4.80
CA TRP A 672 -2.52 -18.47 4.87
C TRP A 672 -2.81 -19.20 6.19
N CYS A 673 -2.89 -18.48 7.32
CA CYS A 673 -3.32 -19.07 8.58
C CYS A 673 -4.73 -19.68 8.45
N GLY A 674 -5.66 -18.97 7.82
CA GLY A 674 -6.98 -19.50 7.52
C GLY A 674 -6.94 -20.73 6.59
N LEU A 675 -6.17 -20.67 5.51
CA LEU A 675 -6.00 -21.79 4.58
C LEU A 675 -5.31 -23.01 5.21
N GLY A 676 -4.57 -22.82 6.31
CA GLY A 676 -3.99 -23.90 7.10
C GLY A 676 -5.03 -24.88 7.65
N VAL A 677 -6.23 -24.41 7.94
CA VAL A 677 -7.36 -25.28 8.35
C VAL A 677 -7.71 -26.26 7.24
N LEU A 678 -7.82 -25.79 6.00
CA LEU A 678 -8.08 -26.64 4.83
C LEU A 678 -6.93 -27.60 4.59
N ALA A 679 -5.70 -27.16 4.74
CA ALA A 679 -4.50 -27.97 4.59
C ALA A 679 -4.50 -29.15 5.56
N ILE A 680 -4.83 -28.92 6.83
CA ILE A 680 -4.91 -29.96 7.86
C ILE A 680 -6.02 -30.97 7.52
N ILE A 681 -7.21 -30.50 7.13
CA ILE A 681 -8.33 -31.37 6.73
C ILE A 681 -7.93 -32.24 5.53
N ASP A 682 -7.28 -31.67 4.53
CA ASP A 682 -6.86 -32.37 3.32
C ASP A 682 -5.73 -33.39 3.65
N LEU A 683 -4.79 -33.04 4.51
CA LEU A 683 -3.73 -33.93 4.98
C LEU A 683 -4.30 -35.14 5.73
N LEU A 684 -5.26 -34.93 6.64
CA LEU A 684 -5.92 -36.01 7.38
C LEU A 684 -6.67 -36.95 6.43
N LYS A 685 -7.35 -36.39 5.43
CA LYS A 685 -8.05 -37.16 4.41
C LYS A 685 -7.09 -38.01 3.56
N GLN A 686 -5.97 -37.44 3.11
CA GLN A 686 -5.06 -38.12 2.19
C GLN A 686 -4.15 -39.13 2.90
N LYS A 687 -3.59 -38.75 4.04
CA LYS A 687 -2.57 -39.56 4.76
C LYS A 687 -3.19 -40.56 5.74
N MET A 688 -4.19 -40.13 6.50
CA MET A 688 -4.82 -40.94 7.55
C MET A 688 -6.16 -41.57 7.11
N LYS A 689 -6.63 -41.24 5.90
CA LYS A 689 -7.94 -41.68 5.36
C LYS A 689 -9.12 -41.27 6.25
N LEU A 690 -8.92 -40.32 7.14
CA LEU A 690 -10.00 -39.78 7.97
C LEU A 690 -10.75 -38.72 7.17
N SER A 691 -12.03 -38.93 7.00
CA SER A 691 -12.89 -38.00 6.26
C SER A 691 -14.30 -37.97 6.88
N GLY A 692 -15.04 -36.94 6.53
CA GLY A 692 -16.40 -36.73 6.97
C GLY A 692 -16.62 -35.46 7.77
N THR A 693 -17.87 -35.12 8.00
CA THR A 693 -18.29 -33.89 8.66
C THR A 693 -17.77 -33.79 10.10
N ALA A 694 -17.76 -34.90 10.83
CA ALA A 694 -17.28 -34.94 12.21
C ALA A 694 -15.79 -34.59 12.31
N VAL A 695 -14.94 -35.17 11.45
CA VAL A 695 -13.49 -34.87 11.41
C VAL A 695 -13.27 -33.40 11.07
N THR A 696 -13.98 -32.86 10.08
CA THR A 696 -13.89 -31.45 9.69
C THR A 696 -14.29 -30.53 10.86
N ALA A 697 -15.36 -30.86 11.59
CA ALA A 697 -15.77 -30.11 12.76
C ALA A 697 -14.74 -30.14 13.89
N ILE A 698 -14.13 -31.32 14.14
CA ILE A 698 -13.06 -31.43 15.14
C ILE A 698 -11.86 -30.56 14.76
N VAL A 699 -11.39 -30.61 13.51
CA VAL A 699 -10.28 -29.78 13.05
C VAL A 699 -10.64 -28.29 13.18
N ALA A 700 -11.87 -27.90 12.82
CA ALA A 700 -12.34 -26.52 12.99
C ALA A 700 -12.25 -26.05 14.46
N VAL A 701 -12.70 -26.88 15.41
CA VAL A 701 -12.65 -26.57 16.84
C VAL A 701 -11.19 -26.51 17.33
N VAL A 702 -10.37 -27.48 16.96
CA VAL A 702 -8.95 -27.52 17.39
C VAL A 702 -8.18 -26.31 16.84
N THR A 703 -8.39 -25.92 15.59
CA THR A 703 -7.69 -24.77 15.01
C THR A 703 -8.17 -23.43 15.59
N LEU A 704 -9.39 -23.35 16.15
CA LEU A 704 -9.87 -22.18 16.89
C LEU A 704 -9.13 -21.98 18.23
N LEU A 705 -8.44 -22.99 18.76
CA LEU A 705 -7.60 -22.81 19.96
C LEU A 705 -6.46 -21.81 19.69
N VAL A 706 -5.98 -21.69 18.45
CA VAL A 706 -4.93 -20.73 18.07
C VAL A 706 -5.35 -19.29 18.34
N PRO A 707 -6.42 -18.74 17.73
CA PRO A 707 -6.83 -17.38 18.05
C PRO A 707 -7.37 -17.22 19.48
N ILE A 708 -7.85 -18.27 20.14
CA ILE A 708 -8.21 -18.24 21.57
C ILE A 708 -6.97 -18.01 22.43
N GLN A 709 -5.87 -18.71 22.16
CA GLN A 709 -4.60 -18.47 22.83
C GLN A 709 -4.11 -17.04 22.62
N MET A 710 -4.17 -16.55 21.38
CA MET A 710 -3.80 -15.16 21.08
C MET A 710 -4.67 -14.18 21.90
N ALA A 711 -5.99 -14.34 21.87
CA ALA A 711 -6.90 -13.50 22.63
C ALA A 711 -6.61 -13.51 24.14
N SER A 712 -6.24 -14.67 24.70
CA SER A 712 -5.93 -14.78 26.13
C SER A 712 -4.66 -14.05 26.53
N GLN A 713 -3.73 -13.83 25.58
CA GLN A 713 -2.45 -13.18 25.82
C GLN A 713 -2.51 -11.66 25.54
N THR A 714 -3.28 -11.23 24.54
CA THR A 714 -3.30 -9.84 24.07
C THR A 714 -4.46 -9.02 24.68
N TRP A 715 -5.38 -9.64 25.44
CA TRP A 715 -6.55 -8.94 26.00
C TRP A 715 -6.20 -7.89 27.05
N ASP A 716 -5.10 -8.09 27.77
CA ASP A 716 -4.64 -7.24 28.87
C ASP A 716 -3.66 -6.15 28.44
N ASP A 717 -3.37 -6.02 27.15
CA ASP A 717 -2.43 -5.06 26.58
C ASP A 717 -3.18 -3.85 25.95
N PRO A 718 -3.82 -2.98 26.75
CA PRO A 718 -4.41 -1.76 26.22
C PRO A 718 -3.32 -0.72 25.95
N VAL A 719 -3.46 0.02 24.86
CA VAL A 719 -2.54 1.10 24.40
C VAL A 719 -2.21 2.09 25.52
N SER A 720 -3.21 2.46 26.32
CA SER A 720 -3.05 3.42 27.43
C SER A 720 -2.11 2.96 28.52
N TYR A 721 -1.99 1.65 28.72
CA TYR A 721 -1.15 1.11 29.78
C TYR A 721 0.32 1.14 29.42
N THR A 722 0.64 0.84 28.17
CA THR A 722 2.00 0.89 27.62
C THR A 722 2.61 2.28 27.71
N HIS A 723 1.77 3.31 27.63
CA HIS A 723 2.20 4.70 27.58
C HIS A 723 2.18 5.43 28.94
N LEU A 724 1.51 4.89 29.95
CA LEU A 724 1.45 5.46 31.29
C LEU A 724 2.65 5.07 32.18
N THR A 725 3.49 4.15 31.75
CA THR A 725 4.70 3.69 32.48
C THR A 725 5.96 4.49 32.12
N LEU A 726 5.87 5.54 31.34
CA LEU A 726 6.88 6.54 31.13
C LEU A 726 6.58 7.77 31.98
#